data_abd878c4e393d08695bbb99cc75699d8
#
_entry.id   abd878c4e393d08695bbb99cc75699d8
#
_cell.length_a   1.000
_cell.length_b   1.000
_cell.length_c   1.000
_cell.angle_alpha   90.00
_cell.angle_beta   90.00
_cell.angle_gamma   90.00
#
_symmetry.space_group_name_H-M   'P 1'
#
loop_
_entity.id
_entity.type
_entity.pdbx_description
1 polymer ?
#
loop_
_entity_poly.entity_id
_entity_poly.type
_entity_poly.pdbx_seq_one_letter_code
_entity_poly.pdbx_strand_id
1 'polypeptide(L)'
;MRKLFTWQAAGLLLMPLLFLSQSISAQPKPVTPPTNGTGTTPTTNGGGSTKPGPKPYKEVITEKAQSRSGLLTVHKVEDKWYFEIGDSLLGRDFLVVNRIAKAPVDLQSGFIGYAGDEIGENVIRFEKGPNNKIFIRTISYSVYAKDSTKPMYKSVMRSSVQPISAAFDIKAFSKDSTGSVIDFTDYINSDNDILFFEGFFKPFLRIGSLQSDKSYILDVKSYPMNTEIKTVKTYSKSSGPTVPGTFFIPPSGNATFELNSSIILLPKNLMHSRYYDDRVAYFTTEFTDFDADPQGVKDISLITRWRLEIKPEDTAKFKRGELVEPIKPIVYYIDPTTPKKWVPYLIQGVNDWQKAFEKAGFKNAIMAKEAPTKEEDSTWSLEDARYSAIVYKPSTVANASGPHVHDPRTGEILESHINWYHNVMRLLRDWYLIQASPSDPAARKAQFDDELMGQLIRLVSSHEVGHTLGLPHNMGASASVPVEKLRDKAWVETNGHTPSIMDYARFNYVAQPEDKISRDGLLMRIGDYDYWSIEWGYKPVLDKTEEQEKAILNEWTKEKVKNPRLRFLHYDGVDPRAQTECLGDNNMKANEYGLKNLKWIIPQLPDWLNEKGENFDNLADVYNEVVGQYNRYMFHAVTYVGGIYTDYKTTEQPGNVYTVVPKALQKEALNFLSKNLFETPYWLLNKNILDKISTPQMDRINSIQDNVMGSLLSTTRLGRMTAEYNRDNVNAYRIDEFVDDLKKSVWSELVTKKPTDAYRRFVQKSFVERMISLINPSNNASGTGGISIVISFGPTVDNKKTDIISVAKGTLRSLLTDIRAAIPATSDKLTRYHLQDVADRIDKTLNPK
;
A
#
# COMPACT_ATOMS: atom_id res chain seq x y z
N MET A 1 3.29 3.67 21.71
CA MET A 1 2.16 3.11 20.98
C MET A 1 2.36 3.33 19.48
N ARG A 2 3.39 2.69 18.92
CA ARG A 2 3.68 2.60 17.48
C ARG A 2 3.96 1.12 17.19
N LYS A 3 2.97 0.27 17.38
CA LYS A 3 3.05 -1.14 16.99
C LYS A 3 1.86 -1.43 16.11
N LEU A 4 2.15 -1.94 14.96
CA LEU A 4 1.34 -2.46 13.85
C LEU A 4 1.35 -1.52 12.65
N PHE A 5 2.25 -1.83 11.71
CA PHE A 5 2.00 -1.85 10.28
C PHE A 5 3.30 -1.79 9.51
N THR A 6 3.99 -2.94 9.43
CA THR A 6 4.83 -3.23 8.28
C THR A 6 3.95 -3.90 7.25
N TRP A 7 3.25 -3.11 6.44
CA TRP A 7 2.57 -3.61 5.27
C TRP A 7 3.35 -3.22 4.02
N GLN A 8 3.82 -4.22 3.33
CA GLN A 8 4.23 -4.12 1.94
C GLN A 8 2.98 -3.85 1.09
N ALA A 9 2.47 -2.63 1.14
CA ALA A 9 1.39 -2.21 0.27
C ALA A 9 1.97 -1.54 -0.96
N ALA A 10 2.36 -2.34 -1.93
CA ALA A 10 2.45 -1.88 -3.30
C ALA A 10 1.02 -1.56 -3.77
N GLY A 11 0.73 -0.31 -4.03
CA GLY A 11 -0.50 0.12 -4.69
C GLY A 11 -1.63 0.57 -3.76
N LEU A 12 -1.46 1.70 -3.08
CA LEU A 12 -2.55 2.41 -2.40
C LEU A 12 -3.10 3.53 -3.29
N LEU A 13 -4.16 3.21 -4.00
CA LEU A 13 -5.21 4.18 -4.26
C LEU A 13 -6.08 4.25 -3.00
N LEU A 14 -6.27 5.45 -2.45
CA LEU A 14 -7.01 5.77 -1.24
C LEU A 14 -8.34 5.01 -1.12
N MET A 15 -8.40 4.05 -0.20
CA MET A 15 -9.63 3.70 0.51
C MET A 15 -9.31 3.52 2.00
N PRO A 16 -10.08 4.16 2.88
CA PRO A 16 -9.90 4.05 4.32
C PRO A 16 -10.44 2.70 4.84
N LEU A 17 -9.61 1.96 5.56
CA LEU A 17 -9.99 0.75 6.30
C LEU A 17 -10.64 1.11 7.64
N LEU A 18 -11.87 0.64 7.83
CA LEU A 18 -12.61 0.69 9.10
C LEU A 18 -12.02 -0.31 10.10
N PHE A 19 -11.54 0.17 11.23
CA PHE A 19 -11.44 -0.62 12.44
C PHE A 19 -12.59 -0.25 13.37
N LEU A 20 -13.55 -1.15 13.50
CA LEU A 20 -14.50 -1.16 14.62
C LEU A 20 -13.84 -1.94 15.75
N SER A 21 -13.28 -1.23 16.72
CA SER A 21 -13.02 -1.79 18.05
C SER A 21 -14.33 -1.86 18.82
N GLN A 22 -15.06 -2.96 18.74
CA GLN A 22 -16.07 -3.29 19.73
C GLN A 22 -15.38 -3.90 20.93
N SER A 23 -15.33 -3.14 22.02
CA SER A 23 -15.03 -3.66 23.34
C SER A 23 -16.20 -4.55 23.79
N ILE A 24 -16.08 -5.85 23.56
CA ILE A 24 -17.00 -6.82 24.13
C ILE A 24 -16.51 -7.08 25.56
N SER A 25 -17.12 -6.42 26.52
CA SER A 25 -17.08 -6.83 27.93
C SER A 25 -17.84 -8.14 28.09
N ALA A 26 -17.14 -9.25 28.01
CA ALA A 26 -17.69 -10.53 28.42
C ALA A 26 -17.58 -10.64 29.94
N GLN A 27 -18.69 -10.49 30.65
CA GLN A 27 -18.79 -10.92 32.03
C GLN A 27 -18.76 -12.46 32.09
N PRO A 28 -17.95 -13.07 32.95
CA PRO A 28 -17.95 -14.51 33.11
C PRO A 28 -19.25 -14.96 33.78
N LYS A 29 -19.96 -15.90 33.14
CA LYS A 29 -21.07 -16.61 33.80
C LYS A 29 -20.53 -17.48 34.95
N PRO A 30 -21.24 -17.60 36.09
CA PRO A 30 -20.83 -18.46 37.19
C PRO A 30 -20.92 -19.93 36.79
N VAL A 31 -19.84 -20.65 37.03
CA VAL A 31 -19.78 -22.11 36.92
C VAL A 31 -20.43 -22.71 38.12
N THR A 32 -21.49 -23.45 37.95
CA THR A 32 -22.08 -24.33 38.96
C THR A 32 -21.22 -25.57 39.16
N PRO A 33 -20.89 -25.98 40.37
CA PRO A 33 -20.14 -27.19 40.64
C PRO A 33 -20.95 -28.45 40.31
N PRO A 34 -20.36 -29.52 39.81
CA PRO A 34 -21.04 -30.78 39.56
C PRO A 34 -21.29 -31.53 40.90
N THR A 35 -22.53 -31.99 41.05
CA THR A 35 -22.99 -32.85 42.15
C THR A 35 -22.29 -34.22 42.13
N ASN A 36 -21.83 -34.66 43.29
CA ASN A 36 -21.29 -35.98 43.55
C ASN A 36 -22.29 -37.09 43.24
N GLY A 37 -21.95 -37.97 42.33
CA GLY A 37 -22.57 -39.27 42.15
C GLY A 37 -21.62 -40.36 42.60
N THR A 38 -22.08 -41.17 43.51
CA THR A 38 -21.43 -42.28 44.22
C THR A 38 -20.84 -43.34 43.32
N GLY A 39 -19.77 -43.90 43.81
CA GLY A 39 -18.84 -44.79 43.15
C GLY A 39 -19.33 -46.14 42.69
N THR A 40 -18.59 -46.64 41.74
CA THR A 40 -18.23 -48.01 41.54
C THR A 40 -16.81 -48.12 41.00
N THR A 41 -15.96 -48.80 41.73
CA THR A 41 -14.58 -49.14 41.37
C THR A 41 -14.57 -50.09 40.20
N PRO A 42 -13.85 -49.80 39.09
CA PRO A 42 -13.43 -50.85 38.17
C PRO A 42 -11.97 -51.22 38.44
N THR A 43 -11.74 -52.46 38.56
CA THR A 43 -10.51 -53.22 38.61
C THR A 43 -9.48 -52.72 37.61
N THR A 44 -8.29 -52.50 38.11
CA THR A 44 -7.05 -52.29 37.35
C THR A 44 -6.74 -53.48 36.49
N ASN A 45 -6.92 -53.37 35.17
CA ASN A 45 -6.12 -54.12 34.21
C ASN A 45 -5.11 -53.14 33.54
N GLY A 46 -3.88 -53.26 34.01
CA GLY A 46 -2.73 -52.59 33.43
C GLY A 46 -2.41 -53.16 32.03
N GLY A 47 -2.95 -52.49 31.00
CA GLY A 47 -2.50 -52.63 29.63
C GLY A 47 -1.94 -51.29 29.20
N GLY A 48 -0.69 -51.00 29.46
CA GLY A 48 0.04 -49.87 28.89
C GLY A 48 0.06 -50.06 27.37
N SER A 49 -0.81 -49.41 26.66
CA SER A 49 -0.70 -49.28 25.20
C SER A 49 0.52 -48.40 24.91
N THR A 50 1.68 -49.02 24.83
CA THR A 50 2.85 -48.40 24.22
C THR A 50 2.51 -48.14 22.76
N LYS A 51 2.34 -46.86 22.41
CA LYS A 51 2.22 -46.50 20.99
C LYS A 51 3.35 -47.15 20.22
N PRO A 52 3.06 -47.81 19.08
CA PRO A 52 4.13 -48.50 18.32
C PRO A 52 5.16 -47.45 17.89
N GLY A 53 6.44 -47.73 18.11
CA GLY A 53 7.56 -46.90 17.68
C GLY A 53 7.63 -46.74 16.14
N PRO A 54 8.64 -46.00 15.61
CA PRO A 54 8.83 -45.84 14.17
C PRO A 54 8.94 -47.21 13.49
N LYS A 55 8.24 -47.35 12.34
CA LYS A 55 8.25 -48.58 11.53
C LYS A 55 9.49 -48.62 10.63
N PRO A 56 9.84 -49.82 10.07
CA PRO A 56 10.82 -49.90 8.99
C PRO A 56 10.42 -48.99 7.81
N TYR A 57 11.40 -48.30 7.20
CA TYR A 57 11.16 -47.33 6.12
C TYR A 57 10.28 -47.87 5.00
N LYS A 58 10.52 -49.10 4.51
CA LYS A 58 9.77 -49.74 3.44
C LYS A 58 8.32 -50.03 3.77
N GLU A 59 7.94 -50.06 5.04
CA GLU A 59 6.56 -50.27 5.47
C GLU A 59 5.74 -48.91 5.42
N VAL A 60 6.45 -47.79 5.49
CA VAL A 60 5.83 -46.47 5.44
C VAL A 60 5.91 -45.91 4.01
N ILE A 61 7.12 -45.93 3.45
CA ILE A 61 7.38 -45.48 2.06
C ILE A 61 7.49 -46.76 1.21
N THR A 62 6.31 -47.21 0.75
CA THR A 62 6.18 -48.43 -0.01
C THR A 62 6.65 -48.26 -1.48
N GLU A 63 6.69 -49.31 -2.25
CA GLU A 63 7.03 -49.29 -3.68
C GLU A 63 6.04 -48.46 -4.53
N LYS A 64 4.84 -48.22 -4.00
CA LYS A 64 3.84 -47.33 -4.63
C LYS A 64 4.13 -45.85 -4.44
N ALA A 65 5.12 -45.47 -3.66
CA ALA A 65 5.42 -44.10 -3.35
C ALA A 65 5.87 -43.30 -4.57
N GLN A 66 5.23 -42.20 -4.81
CA GLN A 66 5.71 -41.15 -5.72
C GLN A 66 6.58 -40.18 -4.91
N SER A 67 7.87 -40.21 -5.11
CA SER A 67 8.83 -39.44 -4.34
C SER A 67 9.39 -38.27 -5.14
N ARG A 68 9.51 -37.09 -4.53
CA ARG A 68 10.08 -35.87 -5.09
C ARG A 68 11.14 -35.33 -4.13
N SER A 69 12.37 -35.32 -4.58
CA SER A 69 13.52 -34.83 -3.80
C SER A 69 13.72 -33.34 -4.04
N GLY A 70 14.13 -32.64 -3.01
CA GLY A 70 14.45 -31.20 -3.02
C GLY A 70 14.88 -30.77 -1.63
N LEU A 71 14.42 -29.61 -1.16
CA LEU A 71 14.65 -29.12 0.21
C LEU A 71 14.20 -30.17 1.24
N LEU A 72 12.97 -30.61 1.13
CA LEU A 72 12.43 -31.78 1.81
C LEU A 72 12.21 -32.87 0.76
N THR A 73 12.38 -34.16 1.13
CA THR A 73 11.90 -35.23 0.26
C THR A 73 10.43 -35.50 0.58
N VAL A 74 9.58 -35.34 -0.40
CA VAL A 74 8.14 -35.51 -0.27
C VAL A 74 7.73 -36.81 -0.93
N HIS A 75 6.92 -37.62 -0.21
CA HIS A 75 6.42 -38.89 -0.71
C HIS A 75 4.90 -38.89 -0.68
N LYS A 76 4.28 -39.17 -1.82
CA LYS A 76 2.85 -39.48 -1.91
C LYS A 76 2.69 -41.02 -1.93
N VAL A 77 2.04 -41.54 -0.91
CA VAL A 77 1.72 -42.96 -0.80
C VAL A 77 0.20 -43.09 -0.68
N GLU A 78 -0.47 -43.51 -1.73
CA GLU A 78 -1.92 -43.48 -1.84
C GLU A 78 -2.47 -42.06 -1.60
N ASP A 79 -3.29 -41.84 -0.58
CA ASP A 79 -3.85 -40.53 -0.21
C ASP A 79 -3.04 -39.81 0.85
N LYS A 80 -1.87 -40.32 1.22
CA LYS A 80 -1.01 -39.78 2.27
C LYS A 80 0.20 -39.05 1.71
N TRP A 81 0.54 -37.93 2.36
CA TRP A 81 1.73 -37.14 2.09
C TRP A 81 2.70 -37.21 3.26
N TYR A 82 3.86 -37.78 3.02
CA TYR A 82 4.93 -37.88 4.00
C TYR A 82 6.05 -36.90 3.66
N PHE A 83 6.55 -36.27 4.70
CA PHE A 83 7.74 -35.42 4.58
C PHE A 83 8.91 -36.11 5.26
N GLU A 84 9.97 -36.30 4.49
CA GLU A 84 11.26 -36.77 4.98
C GLU A 84 12.16 -35.57 5.20
N ILE A 85 12.47 -35.30 6.47
CA ILE A 85 13.24 -34.15 6.94
C ILE A 85 14.62 -34.64 7.32
N GLY A 86 15.65 -34.18 6.56
CA GLY A 86 17.05 -34.52 6.86
C GLY A 86 17.50 -33.92 8.20
N ASP A 87 18.33 -34.62 8.95
CA ASP A 87 18.83 -34.15 10.25
C ASP A 87 19.62 -32.84 10.15
N SER A 88 20.21 -32.52 8.97
CA SER A 88 20.87 -31.26 8.68
C SER A 88 19.94 -30.05 8.60
N LEU A 89 18.65 -30.29 8.46
CA LEU A 89 17.60 -29.28 8.42
C LEU A 89 16.95 -29.01 9.79
N LEU A 90 17.16 -29.88 10.73
CA LEU A 90 16.67 -29.71 12.10
C LEU A 90 17.36 -28.53 12.78
N GLY A 91 16.59 -27.70 13.46
CA GLY A 91 17.09 -26.47 14.08
C GLY A 91 17.37 -25.33 13.10
N ARG A 92 17.14 -25.52 11.77
CA ARG A 92 17.19 -24.47 10.76
C ARG A 92 15.85 -23.73 10.68
N ASP A 93 15.93 -22.44 10.32
CA ASP A 93 14.74 -21.62 10.11
C ASP A 93 14.25 -21.74 8.67
N PHE A 94 12.93 -21.81 8.54
CA PHE A 94 12.21 -21.79 7.28
C PHE A 94 11.19 -20.67 7.32
N LEU A 95 11.08 -19.93 6.22
CA LEU A 95 10.02 -18.97 6.01
C LEU A 95 8.87 -19.65 5.29
N VAL A 96 7.69 -19.59 5.86
CA VAL A 96 6.45 -20.06 5.21
C VAL A 96 5.72 -18.86 4.68
N VAL A 97 5.56 -18.77 3.37
CA VAL A 97 4.81 -17.70 2.69
C VAL A 97 3.56 -18.30 2.07
N ASN A 98 2.41 -17.78 2.48
CA ASN A 98 1.11 -18.26 2.02
C ASN A 98 0.51 -17.30 1.00
N ARG A 99 0.02 -17.83 -0.13
CA ARG A 99 -0.53 -17.04 -1.23
C ARG A 99 -1.81 -17.64 -1.78
N ILE A 100 -2.67 -16.79 -2.31
CA ILE A 100 -3.79 -17.21 -3.14
C ILE A 100 -3.25 -17.59 -4.53
N ALA A 101 -3.28 -18.87 -4.90
CA ALA A 101 -2.91 -19.30 -6.24
C ALA A 101 -4.05 -19.03 -7.25
N LYS A 102 -5.33 -19.34 -6.85
CA LYS A 102 -6.53 -18.97 -7.60
C LYS A 102 -7.63 -18.56 -6.62
N ALA A 103 -8.31 -17.47 -6.93
CA ALA A 103 -9.40 -16.91 -6.15
C ALA A 103 -10.77 -17.18 -6.78
N PRO A 104 -11.86 -17.26 -5.97
CA PRO A 104 -13.21 -17.26 -6.49
C PRO A 104 -13.51 -15.96 -7.24
N VAL A 105 -14.21 -16.07 -8.37
CA VAL A 105 -14.51 -14.93 -9.26
C VAL A 105 -15.33 -13.85 -8.56
N ASP A 106 -16.16 -14.20 -7.57
CA ASP A 106 -17.12 -13.31 -6.89
C ASP A 106 -16.65 -12.77 -5.53
N LEU A 107 -15.42 -13.07 -5.11
CA LEU A 107 -14.86 -12.59 -3.83
C LEU A 107 -13.84 -11.47 -3.97
N GLN A 108 -13.48 -11.11 -5.16
CA GLN A 108 -12.58 -10.00 -5.42
C GLN A 108 -13.22 -8.69 -4.94
N SER A 109 -12.58 -8.05 -3.96
CA SER A 109 -13.08 -6.81 -3.36
C SER A 109 -11.93 -5.82 -3.17
N GLY A 110 -11.99 -4.73 -3.90
CA GLY A 110 -10.92 -3.71 -3.84
C GLY A 110 -9.57 -4.30 -4.24
N PHE A 111 -8.64 -4.40 -3.30
CA PHE A 111 -7.25 -4.87 -3.53
C PHE A 111 -6.97 -6.25 -2.94
N ILE A 112 -7.96 -6.98 -2.45
CA ILE A 112 -7.79 -8.27 -1.76
C ILE A 112 -8.64 -9.33 -2.44
N GLY A 113 -8.14 -10.56 -2.48
CA GLY A 113 -8.84 -11.71 -3.02
C GLY A 113 -8.43 -12.06 -4.44
N TYR A 114 -7.22 -11.71 -4.85
CA TYR A 114 -6.69 -11.97 -6.18
C TYR A 114 -5.61 -13.04 -6.18
N ALA A 115 -5.42 -13.70 -7.31
CA ALA A 115 -4.31 -14.62 -7.49
C ALA A 115 -2.97 -13.87 -7.33
N GLY A 116 -2.12 -14.36 -6.44
CA GLY A 116 -0.84 -13.79 -6.08
C GLY A 116 -0.82 -13.01 -4.76
N ASP A 117 -1.99 -12.72 -4.17
CA ASP A 117 -2.05 -12.05 -2.88
C ASP A 117 -1.41 -12.92 -1.80
N GLU A 118 -0.53 -12.32 -1.03
CA GLU A 118 0.00 -12.92 0.18
C GLU A 118 -1.04 -12.84 1.29
N ILE A 119 -1.23 -13.97 1.99
CA ILE A 119 -2.29 -14.17 2.99
C ILE A 119 -1.78 -14.64 4.34
N GLY A 120 -0.47 -14.68 4.52
CA GLY A 120 0.20 -14.99 5.78
C GLY A 120 1.65 -15.33 5.60
N GLU A 121 2.46 -14.99 6.60
CA GLU A 121 3.89 -15.27 6.66
C GLU A 121 4.27 -15.74 8.06
N ASN A 122 5.07 -16.79 8.14
CA ASN A 122 5.54 -17.33 9.41
C ASN A 122 6.97 -17.85 9.29
N VAL A 123 7.79 -17.68 10.34
CA VAL A 123 9.06 -18.41 10.45
C VAL A 123 8.83 -19.65 11.30
N ILE A 124 9.24 -20.80 10.78
CA ILE A 124 9.13 -22.08 11.49
C ILE A 124 10.48 -22.78 11.62
N ARG A 125 10.54 -23.72 12.58
CA ARG A 125 11.70 -24.58 12.80
C ARG A 125 11.23 -26.00 13.09
N PHE A 126 11.86 -26.98 12.44
CA PHE A 126 11.66 -28.38 12.78
C PHE A 126 12.65 -28.78 13.88
N GLU A 127 12.15 -29.38 14.97
CA GLU A 127 12.96 -29.83 16.11
C GLU A 127 12.60 -31.25 16.54
N LYS A 128 13.59 -32.01 16.96
CA LYS A 128 13.30 -33.32 17.62
C LYS A 128 12.72 -33.09 19.00
N GLY A 129 11.57 -33.70 19.23
CA GLY A 129 10.90 -33.76 20.52
C GLY A 129 11.10 -35.12 21.24
N PRO A 130 10.66 -35.26 22.50
CA PRO A 130 10.62 -36.50 23.21
C PRO A 130 9.66 -37.50 22.53
N ASN A 131 9.84 -38.79 22.80
CA ASN A 131 8.96 -39.88 22.35
C ASN A 131 8.85 -39.99 20.82
N ASN A 132 9.97 -39.88 20.10
CA ASN A 132 10.03 -39.96 18.63
C ASN A 132 9.06 -38.98 17.93
N LYS A 133 9.11 -37.72 18.29
CA LYS A 133 8.33 -36.65 17.63
C LYS A 133 9.22 -35.63 16.91
N ILE A 134 8.65 -35.06 15.87
CA ILE A 134 9.13 -33.79 15.28
C ILE A 134 8.12 -32.70 15.64
N PHE A 135 8.62 -31.61 16.17
CA PHE A 135 7.84 -30.39 16.44
C PHE A 135 8.05 -29.37 15.34
N ILE A 136 7.00 -28.64 15.04
CA ILE A 136 7.09 -27.32 14.36
C ILE A 136 6.99 -26.25 15.44
N ARG A 137 8.04 -25.43 15.57
CA ARG A 137 8.00 -24.20 16.35
C ARG A 137 7.78 -23.02 15.43
N THR A 138 6.93 -22.10 15.83
CA THR A 138 6.86 -20.75 15.25
C THR A 138 7.93 -19.90 15.91
N ILE A 139 8.77 -19.26 15.10
CA ILE A 139 9.89 -18.44 15.56
C ILE A 139 9.55 -16.97 15.37
N SER A 140 9.54 -16.22 16.46
CA SER A 140 9.42 -14.77 16.41
C SER A 140 10.77 -14.10 16.64
N TYR A 141 11.15 -13.22 15.76
CA TYR A 141 12.31 -12.34 15.88
C TYR A 141 11.98 -10.94 16.38
N SER A 142 10.74 -10.72 16.84
CA SER A 142 10.29 -9.40 17.34
C SER A 142 11.04 -8.90 18.57
N VAL A 143 11.67 -9.82 19.33
CA VAL A 143 12.46 -9.52 20.52
C VAL A 143 13.81 -10.20 20.39
N TYR A 144 14.88 -9.44 20.52
CA TYR A 144 16.23 -9.91 20.22
C TYR A 144 17.26 -9.34 21.19
N ALA A 145 18.35 -10.08 21.41
CA ALA A 145 19.62 -9.59 21.92
C ALA A 145 20.70 -10.19 21.03
N LYS A 146 21.47 -9.34 20.35
CA LYS A 146 22.33 -9.75 19.23
C LYS A 146 23.55 -10.57 19.69
N ASP A 147 24.13 -10.21 20.83
CA ASP A 147 25.39 -10.80 21.30
C ASP A 147 25.16 -11.97 22.25
N SER A 148 25.26 -13.19 21.71
CA SER A 148 25.09 -14.43 22.49
C SER A 148 26.08 -14.61 23.64
N THR A 149 27.14 -13.82 23.69
CA THR A 149 28.13 -13.86 24.77
C THR A 149 27.70 -13.03 25.98
N LYS A 150 26.80 -12.08 25.81
CA LYS A 150 26.32 -11.15 26.85
C LYS A 150 25.27 -11.76 27.75
N PRO A 151 25.20 -11.29 29.01
CA PRO A 151 24.14 -11.72 29.96
C PRO A 151 22.72 -11.46 29.48
N MET A 152 22.49 -10.36 28.73
CA MET A 152 21.17 -9.99 28.21
C MET A 152 20.62 -11.04 27.25
N TYR A 153 21.44 -11.58 26.34
CA TYR A 153 21.03 -12.69 25.48
C TYR A 153 20.49 -13.87 26.29
N LYS A 154 21.24 -14.26 27.35
CA LYS A 154 20.80 -15.35 28.24
C LYS A 154 19.50 -15.00 28.97
N SER A 155 19.31 -13.73 29.34
CA SER A 155 18.09 -13.26 29.99
C SER A 155 16.88 -13.34 29.05
N VAL A 156 17.02 -12.85 27.83
CA VAL A 156 15.96 -12.94 26.79
C VAL A 156 15.59 -14.40 26.52
N MET A 157 16.60 -15.27 26.35
CA MET A 157 16.36 -16.70 26.10
C MET A 157 15.72 -17.45 27.26
N ARG A 158 15.90 -16.98 28.50
CA ARG A 158 15.25 -17.55 29.70
C ARG A 158 13.84 -17.04 29.92
N SER A 159 13.54 -15.86 29.45
CA SER A 159 12.27 -15.16 29.65
C SER A 159 11.24 -15.44 28.58
N SER A 160 11.66 -15.96 27.42
CA SER A 160 10.80 -16.17 26.26
C SER A 160 10.88 -17.62 25.78
N VAL A 161 9.73 -18.16 25.38
CA VAL A 161 9.65 -19.49 24.77
C VAL A 161 8.92 -19.36 23.43
N GLN A 162 9.52 -19.97 22.41
CA GLN A 162 8.88 -20.04 21.09
C GLN A 162 7.78 -21.12 21.11
N PRO A 163 6.57 -20.83 20.64
CA PRO A 163 5.46 -21.77 20.72
C PRO A 163 5.68 -23.02 19.86
N ILE A 164 5.20 -24.17 20.32
CA ILE A 164 5.08 -25.40 19.55
C ILE A 164 3.73 -25.35 18.84
N SER A 165 3.73 -25.14 17.52
CA SER A 165 2.51 -25.02 16.72
C SER A 165 1.98 -26.36 16.23
N ALA A 166 2.84 -27.35 16.07
CA ALA A 166 2.45 -28.70 15.69
C ALA A 166 3.42 -29.77 16.22
N ALA A 167 2.93 -31.01 16.35
CA ALA A 167 3.70 -32.17 16.79
C ALA A 167 3.35 -33.41 15.96
N PHE A 168 4.34 -34.05 15.38
CA PHE A 168 4.20 -35.22 14.51
C PHE A 168 4.93 -36.41 15.08
N ASP A 169 4.30 -37.60 15.05
CA ASP A 169 5.00 -38.85 15.33
C ASP A 169 5.93 -39.18 14.16
N ILE A 170 7.18 -39.54 14.44
CA ILE A 170 8.08 -40.10 13.45
C ILE A 170 7.52 -41.46 13.03
N LYS A 171 7.17 -41.58 11.75
CA LYS A 171 6.60 -42.84 11.22
C LYS A 171 7.68 -43.83 10.82
N ALA A 172 8.82 -43.33 10.33
CA ALA A 172 10.02 -44.09 10.01
C ALA A 172 11.25 -43.18 10.05
N PHE A 173 12.43 -43.75 10.12
CA PHE A 173 13.67 -43.03 9.79
C PHE A 173 14.01 -43.25 8.32
N SER A 174 14.75 -42.29 7.70
CA SER A 174 15.21 -42.41 6.30
C SER A 174 16.04 -43.69 6.09
N LYS A 175 16.22 -44.11 4.84
CA LYS A 175 16.95 -45.35 4.52
C LYS A 175 18.36 -45.37 5.08
N ASP A 176 19.02 -44.22 5.12
CA ASP A 176 20.39 -44.03 5.62
C ASP A 176 20.40 -43.57 7.09
N SER A 177 19.24 -43.49 7.73
CA SER A 177 19.08 -43.04 9.12
C SER A 177 19.52 -41.60 9.37
N THR A 178 19.63 -40.78 8.33
CA THR A 178 20.03 -39.36 8.41
C THR A 178 18.83 -38.40 8.38
N GLY A 179 17.60 -38.91 8.46
CA GLY A 179 16.37 -38.12 8.44
C GLY A 179 15.20 -38.82 9.13
N SER A 180 14.13 -38.08 9.30
CA SER A 180 12.89 -38.52 9.95
C SER A 180 11.70 -38.33 9.00
N VAL A 181 10.87 -39.36 8.87
CA VAL A 181 9.64 -39.34 8.04
C VAL A 181 8.42 -39.08 8.93
N ILE A 182 7.68 -38.07 8.61
CA ILE A 182 6.41 -37.68 9.30
C ILE A 182 5.23 -37.73 8.32
N ASP A 183 4.04 -38.07 8.82
CA ASP A 183 2.78 -37.94 8.06
C ASP A 183 2.27 -36.49 8.20
N PHE A 184 2.27 -35.74 7.10
CA PHE A 184 1.91 -34.32 7.07
C PHE A 184 0.49 -34.10 6.52
N THR A 185 -0.21 -35.17 6.14
CA THR A 185 -1.51 -35.14 5.45
C THR A 185 -2.57 -34.36 6.21
N ASP A 186 -2.81 -34.75 7.46
CA ASP A 186 -3.89 -34.12 8.25
C ASP A 186 -3.59 -32.66 8.57
N TYR A 187 -2.30 -32.33 8.73
CA TYR A 187 -1.89 -30.94 8.96
C TYR A 187 -2.14 -30.05 7.74
N ILE A 188 -1.81 -30.53 6.54
CA ILE A 188 -2.12 -29.80 5.29
C ILE A 188 -3.64 -29.67 5.10
N ASN A 189 -4.43 -30.72 5.45
CA ASN A 189 -5.88 -30.69 5.31
C ASN A 189 -6.57 -29.79 6.35
N SER A 190 -5.95 -29.53 7.49
CA SER A 190 -6.52 -28.68 8.54
C SER A 190 -6.53 -27.19 8.16
N ASP A 191 -7.19 -26.39 8.97
CA ASP A 191 -7.15 -24.93 8.97
C ASP A 191 -6.26 -24.51 10.14
N ASN A 192 -4.99 -24.28 9.90
CA ASN A 192 -3.99 -24.02 10.92
C ASN A 192 -3.31 -22.65 10.71
N ASP A 193 -2.61 -22.17 11.73
CA ASP A 193 -2.05 -20.80 11.75
C ASP A 193 -0.73 -20.66 10.97
N ILE A 194 -0.14 -21.75 10.48
CA ILE A 194 1.15 -21.74 9.75
C ILE A 194 0.93 -21.74 8.25
N LEU A 195 0.01 -22.61 7.78
CA LEU A 195 -0.32 -22.73 6.38
C LEU A 195 -1.64 -22.03 6.11
N PHE A 196 -1.77 -21.47 4.88
CA PHE A 196 -2.98 -20.86 4.34
C PHE A 196 -3.31 -19.48 4.93
N PHE A 197 -4.59 -19.20 5.25
CA PHE A 197 -5.01 -17.87 5.68
C PHE A 197 -4.60 -17.55 7.11
N GLU A 198 -3.86 -16.48 7.28
CA GLU A 198 -3.76 -15.82 8.58
C GLU A 198 -5.13 -15.29 9.03
N GLY A 199 -5.43 -15.39 10.33
CA GLY A 199 -6.74 -15.06 10.89
C GLY A 199 -7.28 -13.67 10.55
N PHE A 200 -6.37 -12.71 10.31
CA PHE A 200 -6.70 -11.35 9.91
C PHE A 200 -7.37 -11.24 8.52
N PHE A 201 -7.00 -12.09 7.55
CA PHE A 201 -7.52 -12.01 6.19
C PHE A 201 -8.94 -12.55 6.02
N LYS A 202 -9.34 -13.52 6.83
CA LYS A 202 -10.64 -14.16 6.73
C LYS A 202 -11.84 -13.19 6.83
N PRO A 203 -11.88 -12.24 7.78
CA PRO A 203 -12.95 -11.25 7.85
C PRO A 203 -13.07 -10.36 6.62
N PHE A 204 -11.93 -9.94 6.00
CA PHE A 204 -11.95 -9.11 4.80
C PHE A 204 -12.56 -9.84 3.60
N LEU A 205 -12.27 -11.13 3.49
CA LEU A 205 -12.82 -12.00 2.45
C LEU A 205 -14.20 -12.56 2.83
N ARG A 206 -14.72 -12.21 4.02
CA ARG A 206 -15.99 -12.70 4.56
C ARG A 206 -16.09 -14.22 4.60
N ILE A 207 -14.95 -14.90 4.78
CA ILE A 207 -14.87 -16.34 4.91
C ILE A 207 -14.79 -16.76 6.38
N GLY A 208 -15.42 -17.90 6.68
CA GLY A 208 -15.51 -18.45 8.04
C GLY A 208 -14.80 -19.79 8.15
N SER A 209 -15.51 -20.82 8.59
CA SER A 209 -14.95 -22.15 8.84
C SER A 209 -14.63 -22.91 7.55
N LEU A 210 -13.52 -23.67 7.60
CA LEU A 210 -13.13 -24.62 6.56
C LEU A 210 -14.20 -25.72 6.40
N GLN A 211 -14.52 -26.05 5.15
CA GLN A 211 -15.39 -27.16 4.77
C GLN A 211 -14.49 -28.35 4.35
N SER A 212 -14.19 -29.23 5.28
CA SER A 212 -13.22 -30.31 5.07
C SER A 212 -13.64 -31.31 3.98
N ASP A 213 -14.96 -31.53 3.84
CA ASP A 213 -15.52 -32.39 2.80
C ASP A 213 -15.37 -31.88 1.36
N LYS A 214 -14.99 -30.59 1.23
CA LYS A 214 -14.79 -29.88 -0.06
C LYS A 214 -13.39 -29.32 -0.20
N SER A 215 -12.46 -29.83 0.62
CA SER A 215 -11.08 -29.37 0.66
C SER A 215 -10.12 -30.54 0.51
N TYR A 216 -9.05 -30.37 -0.27
CA TYR A 216 -8.10 -31.46 -0.54
C TYR A 216 -6.72 -30.91 -0.92
N ILE A 217 -5.70 -31.78 -0.80
CA ILE A 217 -4.34 -31.49 -1.24
C ILE A 217 -4.28 -31.68 -2.76
N LEU A 218 -3.94 -30.61 -3.48
CA LEU A 218 -3.83 -30.67 -4.94
C LEU A 218 -2.50 -31.28 -5.37
N ASP A 219 -1.39 -30.75 -4.83
CA ASP A 219 -0.03 -31.24 -5.12
C ASP A 219 0.97 -30.74 -4.07
N VAL A 220 2.07 -31.45 -3.91
CA VAL A 220 3.23 -30.99 -3.13
C VAL A 220 4.49 -31.25 -3.96
N LYS A 221 5.26 -30.17 -4.20
CA LYS A 221 6.52 -30.22 -4.94
C LYS A 221 7.66 -29.76 -4.07
N SER A 222 8.85 -30.27 -4.32
CA SER A 222 10.05 -29.81 -3.64
C SER A 222 11.11 -29.39 -4.65
N TYR A 223 11.73 -28.24 -4.36
CA TYR A 223 12.80 -27.60 -5.12
C TYR A 223 14.03 -27.49 -4.21
N PRO A 224 15.22 -27.16 -4.71
CA PRO A 224 16.43 -27.12 -3.88
C PRO A 224 16.36 -26.20 -2.66
N MET A 225 15.58 -25.09 -2.72
CA MET A 225 15.49 -24.09 -1.66
C MET A 225 14.09 -23.97 -1.03
N ASN A 226 13.08 -24.61 -1.61
CA ASN A 226 11.71 -24.53 -1.12
C ASN A 226 10.89 -25.78 -1.37
N THR A 227 9.81 -25.92 -0.60
CA THR A 227 8.78 -26.96 -0.79
C THR A 227 7.44 -26.26 -0.91
N GLU A 228 6.73 -26.53 -2.01
CA GLU A 228 5.45 -25.91 -2.39
C GLU A 228 4.29 -26.84 -2.08
N ILE A 229 3.34 -26.35 -1.27
CA ILE A 229 2.14 -27.09 -0.89
C ILE A 229 0.94 -26.41 -1.55
N LYS A 230 0.33 -27.07 -2.53
CA LYS A 230 -0.88 -26.58 -3.20
C LYS A 230 -2.12 -27.32 -2.71
N THR A 231 -3.13 -26.57 -2.34
CA THR A 231 -4.41 -27.10 -1.85
C THR A 231 -5.59 -26.42 -2.50
N VAL A 232 -6.69 -27.14 -2.55
CA VAL A 232 -8.03 -26.57 -2.76
C VAL A 232 -8.68 -26.49 -1.39
N LYS A 233 -9.03 -25.30 -0.94
CA LYS A 233 -9.68 -25.03 0.34
C LYS A 233 -11.01 -24.32 0.11
N THR A 234 -12.06 -24.89 0.67
CA THR A 234 -13.40 -24.30 0.63
C THR A 234 -13.79 -23.83 2.01
N TYR A 235 -14.16 -22.58 2.12
CA TYR A 235 -14.62 -21.95 3.36
C TYR A 235 -16.09 -21.58 3.27
N SER A 236 -16.79 -21.57 4.41
CA SER A 236 -18.10 -20.96 4.49
C SER A 236 -17.98 -19.45 4.21
N LYS A 237 -18.98 -18.88 3.52
CA LYS A 237 -19.02 -17.47 3.16
C LYS A 237 -20.24 -16.83 3.79
N SER A 238 -20.05 -15.75 4.55
CA SER A 238 -21.15 -14.96 5.09
C SER A 238 -21.74 -14.04 4.02
N SER A 239 -23.02 -13.71 4.14
CA SER A 239 -23.64 -12.67 3.35
C SER A 239 -22.96 -11.32 3.61
N GLY A 240 -22.79 -10.54 2.54
CA GLY A 240 -22.24 -9.18 2.69
C GLY A 240 -23.25 -8.20 3.28
N PRO A 241 -22.80 -7.04 3.74
CA PRO A 241 -23.70 -5.95 4.09
C PRO A 241 -24.52 -5.54 2.87
N THR A 242 -25.78 -5.16 3.09
CA THR A 242 -26.61 -4.59 2.03
C THR A 242 -25.92 -3.34 1.48
N VAL A 243 -25.72 -3.29 0.17
CA VAL A 243 -25.19 -2.10 -0.48
C VAL A 243 -26.27 -1.01 -0.42
N PRO A 244 -26.03 0.14 0.23
CA PRO A 244 -27.03 1.20 0.30
C PRO A 244 -27.52 1.61 -1.10
N GLY A 245 -28.84 1.63 -1.29
CA GLY A 245 -29.47 1.97 -2.56
C GLY A 245 -29.63 0.81 -3.55
N THR A 246 -29.27 -0.42 -3.17
CA THR A 246 -29.54 -1.61 -3.95
C THR A 246 -30.26 -2.68 -3.11
N PHE A 247 -31.06 -3.51 -3.76
CA PHE A 247 -31.65 -4.71 -3.13
C PHE A 247 -30.71 -5.93 -3.19
N PHE A 248 -29.46 -5.72 -3.63
CA PHE A 248 -28.50 -6.78 -3.78
C PHE A 248 -27.75 -7.04 -2.45
N ILE A 249 -28.00 -8.18 -1.86
CA ILE A 249 -27.20 -8.72 -0.73
C ILE A 249 -26.31 -9.80 -1.35
N PRO A 250 -24.98 -9.65 -1.27
CA PRO A 250 -24.09 -10.71 -1.73
C PRO A 250 -24.44 -12.03 -1.05
N PRO A 251 -24.65 -13.13 -1.80
CA PRO A 251 -25.15 -14.38 -1.26
C PRO A 251 -24.18 -14.99 -0.24
N SER A 252 -24.73 -15.64 0.79
CA SER A 252 -23.99 -16.60 1.61
C SER A 252 -23.71 -17.87 0.81
N GLY A 253 -22.80 -18.70 1.27
CA GLY A 253 -22.50 -19.97 0.61
C GLY A 253 -21.08 -20.45 0.91
N ASN A 254 -20.40 -20.91 -0.11
CA ASN A 254 -19.03 -21.38 -0.04
C ASN A 254 -18.13 -20.55 -0.94
N ALA A 255 -16.88 -20.39 -0.50
CA ALA A 255 -15.80 -19.79 -1.28
C ALA A 255 -14.67 -20.81 -1.40
N THR A 256 -14.33 -21.18 -2.64
CA THR A 256 -13.26 -22.15 -2.93
C THR A 256 -12.05 -21.43 -3.50
N PHE A 257 -10.88 -21.66 -2.90
CA PHE A 257 -9.58 -21.13 -3.31
C PHE A 257 -8.64 -22.28 -3.70
N GLU A 258 -7.77 -22.05 -4.67
CA GLU A 258 -6.47 -22.73 -4.66
C GLU A 258 -5.50 -21.87 -3.85
N LEU A 259 -4.88 -22.47 -2.83
CA LEU A 259 -3.89 -21.84 -1.97
C LEU A 259 -2.54 -22.50 -2.17
N ASN A 260 -1.49 -21.69 -2.04
CA ASN A 260 -0.11 -22.13 -2.08
C ASN A 260 0.61 -21.70 -0.82
N SER A 261 1.26 -22.65 -0.15
CA SER A 261 2.18 -22.37 0.97
C SER A 261 3.59 -22.79 0.54
N SER A 262 4.49 -21.82 0.50
CA SER A 262 5.89 -22.01 0.15
C SER A 262 6.72 -22.09 1.42
N ILE A 263 7.39 -23.21 1.68
CA ILE A 263 8.31 -23.42 2.80
C ILE A 263 9.72 -23.18 2.28
N ILE A 264 10.32 -22.03 2.56
CA ILE A 264 11.59 -21.56 2.01
C ILE A 264 12.67 -21.70 3.08
N LEU A 265 13.82 -22.30 2.75
CA LEU A 265 14.96 -22.40 3.67
C LEU A 265 15.66 -21.04 3.81
N LEU A 266 15.69 -20.49 5.01
CA LEU A 266 16.44 -19.27 5.28
C LEU A 266 17.96 -19.47 5.22
N PRO A 267 18.72 -18.46 4.74
CA PRO A 267 20.18 -18.54 4.65
C PRO A 267 20.85 -18.87 5.98
N LYS A 268 21.88 -19.74 5.95
CA LYS A 268 22.69 -20.01 7.13
C LYS A 268 23.65 -18.86 7.42
N ASN A 269 24.25 -18.32 6.37
CA ASN A 269 25.12 -17.16 6.46
C ASN A 269 24.28 -15.91 6.30
N LEU A 270 24.15 -15.15 7.38
CA LEU A 270 23.35 -13.94 7.39
C LEU A 270 23.97 -12.89 6.48
N MET A 271 23.13 -12.15 5.75
CA MET A 271 23.56 -10.96 5.00
C MET A 271 23.99 -9.86 5.98
N HIS A 272 25.02 -9.09 5.63
CA HIS A 272 25.38 -7.87 6.35
C HIS A 272 24.19 -6.89 6.29
N SER A 273 23.57 -6.64 7.45
CA SER A 273 22.37 -5.81 7.55
C SER A 273 22.70 -4.32 7.44
N ARG A 274 21.73 -3.53 7.01
CA ARG A 274 21.86 -2.09 6.95
C ARG A 274 20.73 -1.41 7.72
N TYR A 275 21.10 -0.49 8.62
CA TYR A 275 20.13 0.27 9.39
C TYR A 275 19.32 1.21 8.50
N TYR A 276 18.04 1.34 8.83
CA TYR A 276 17.11 2.25 8.16
C TYR A 276 17.42 3.73 8.47
N ASP A 277 17.13 4.61 7.52
CA ASP A 277 17.23 6.07 7.65
C ASP A 277 15.98 6.71 7.01
N ASP A 278 15.17 7.45 7.80
CA ASP A 278 13.94 8.12 7.34
C ASP A 278 14.17 9.09 6.18
N ARG A 279 15.39 9.58 6.00
CA ARG A 279 15.73 10.56 4.95
C ARG A 279 15.97 9.95 3.58
N VAL A 280 16.17 8.61 3.54
CA VAL A 280 16.38 7.85 2.30
C VAL A 280 15.24 6.87 2.04
N ALA A 281 14.77 6.21 3.08
CA ALA A 281 13.69 5.24 3.16
C ALA A 281 13.86 3.96 2.30
N TYR A 282 13.53 2.86 2.93
CA TYR A 282 13.42 1.51 2.37
C TYR A 282 12.29 0.79 3.07
N PHE A 283 11.76 -0.29 2.50
CA PHE A 283 11.00 -1.24 3.29
C PHE A 283 11.91 -1.85 4.37
N THR A 284 11.31 -2.24 5.50
CA THR A 284 12.06 -2.66 6.68
C THR A 284 11.57 -3.97 7.27
N THR A 285 12.47 -4.66 7.94
CA THR A 285 12.16 -5.60 9.00
C THR A 285 12.52 -4.98 10.35
N GLU A 286 11.72 -5.26 11.40
CA GLU A 286 11.84 -4.57 12.68
C GLU A 286 11.88 -5.55 13.84
N PHE A 287 12.66 -5.18 14.87
CA PHE A 287 12.72 -5.92 16.13
C PHE A 287 13.14 -5.00 17.28
N THR A 288 12.79 -5.41 18.50
CA THR A 288 13.23 -4.71 19.73
C THR A 288 14.55 -5.34 20.21
N ASP A 289 15.62 -4.56 20.22
CA ASP A 289 16.94 -4.96 20.67
C ASP A 289 17.18 -4.56 22.14
N PHE A 290 17.46 -5.54 22.97
CA PHE A 290 17.72 -5.39 24.41
C PHE A 290 19.17 -5.02 24.72
N ASP A 291 20.07 -5.13 23.76
CA ASP A 291 21.49 -4.76 23.90
C ASP A 291 21.81 -3.35 23.39
N ALA A 292 20.90 -2.76 22.58
CA ALA A 292 21.16 -1.50 21.89
C ALA A 292 21.06 -0.25 22.77
N ASP A 293 20.43 -0.34 23.94
CA ASP A 293 20.33 0.73 24.93
C ASP A 293 20.71 0.20 26.32
N PRO A 294 21.74 0.75 26.98
CA PRO A 294 22.16 0.29 28.30
C PRO A 294 21.16 0.60 29.44
N GLN A 295 20.19 1.46 29.20
CA GLN A 295 19.18 1.87 30.19
C GLN A 295 17.75 1.51 29.80
N GLY A 296 17.56 0.79 28.68
CA GLY A 296 16.24 0.45 28.17
C GLY A 296 16.30 -0.57 27.05
N VAL A 297 15.39 -0.41 26.11
CA VAL A 297 15.31 -1.18 24.85
C VAL A 297 15.24 -0.24 23.68
N LYS A 298 15.64 -0.69 22.50
CA LYS A 298 15.58 0.11 21.29
C LYS A 298 14.93 -0.68 20.16
N ASP A 299 13.94 -0.08 19.50
CA ASP A 299 13.41 -0.63 18.27
C ASP A 299 14.43 -0.34 17.14
N ILE A 300 14.78 -1.41 16.43
CA ILE A 300 15.74 -1.41 15.33
C ILE A 300 14.98 -1.74 14.06
N SER A 301 15.18 -0.91 13.03
CA SER A 301 14.68 -1.16 11.68
C SER A 301 15.86 -1.41 10.75
N LEU A 302 15.83 -2.53 10.04
CA LEU A 302 16.81 -2.90 9.01
C LEU A 302 16.13 -2.82 7.65
N ILE A 303 16.83 -2.29 6.64
CA ILE A 303 16.27 -2.21 5.29
C ILE A 303 16.17 -3.56 4.62
N THR A 304 15.12 -3.76 3.81
CA THR A 304 15.06 -4.91 2.91
C THR A 304 15.80 -4.61 1.62
N ARG A 305 16.67 -5.53 1.19
CA ARG A 305 17.46 -5.40 -0.03
C ARG A 305 17.99 -6.73 -0.52
N TRP A 306 18.34 -6.82 -1.79
CA TRP A 306 19.05 -7.98 -2.35
C TRP A 306 20.49 -8.05 -1.83
N ARG A 307 21.01 -9.26 -1.64
CA ARG A 307 22.42 -9.51 -1.34
C ARG A 307 23.25 -9.33 -2.61
N LEU A 308 23.97 -8.20 -2.72
CA LEU A 308 24.96 -7.98 -3.76
C LEU A 308 26.34 -7.93 -3.13
N GLU A 309 27.16 -8.94 -3.38
CA GLU A 309 28.51 -9.09 -2.85
C GLU A 309 29.54 -9.03 -3.95
N ILE A 310 30.70 -8.46 -3.66
CA ILE A 310 31.84 -8.34 -4.57
C ILE A 310 32.59 -9.68 -4.60
N LYS A 311 32.96 -10.15 -5.80
CA LYS A 311 33.85 -11.30 -5.92
C LYS A 311 35.20 -10.98 -5.26
N PRO A 312 35.78 -11.88 -4.44
CA PRO A 312 37.05 -11.61 -3.72
C PRO A 312 38.15 -11.05 -4.64
N GLU A 313 38.28 -11.57 -5.84
CA GLU A 313 39.26 -11.15 -6.87
C GLU A 313 39.00 -9.73 -7.41
N ASP A 314 37.79 -9.21 -7.33
CA ASP A 314 37.43 -7.89 -7.83
C ASP A 314 37.48 -6.81 -6.74
N THR A 315 37.73 -7.16 -5.47
CA THR A 315 37.75 -6.20 -4.35
C THR A 315 38.73 -5.04 -4.60
N ALA A 316 39.93 -5.34 -5.16
CA ALA A 316 40.91 -4.30 -5.48
C ALA A 316 40.44 -3.34 -6.59
N LYS A 317 39.72 -3.85 -7.60
CA LYS A 317 39.11 -3.03 -8.67
C LYS A 317 38.04 -2.12 -8.08
N PHE A 318 37.13 -2.67 -7.26
CA PHE A 318 36.08 -1.90 -6.61
C PHE A 318 36.66 -0.76 -5.74
N LYS A 319 37.71 -1.03 -4.97
CA LYS A 319 38.40 0.00 -4.15
C LYS A 319 39.01 1.13 -5.00
N ARG A 320 39.33 0.88 -6.28
CA ARG A 320 39.78 1.91 -7.23
C ARG A 320 38.63 2.64 -7.94
N GLY A 321 37.37 2.27 -7.64
CA GLY A 321 36.18 2.86 -8.30
C GLY A 321 35.82 2.25 -9.64
N GLU A 322 36.40 1.10 -10.02
CA GLU A 322 36.02 0.36 -11.21
C GLU A 322 34.71 -0.41 -10.96
N LEU A 323 33.86 -0.50 -12.00
CA LEU A 323 32.63 -1.31 -11.92
C LEU A 323 32.96 -2.80 -11.93
N VAL A 324 32.37 -3.53 -10.99
CA VAL A 324 32.53 -4.99 -10.85
C VAL A 324 31.19 -5.72 -11.02
N GLU A 325 31.24 -7.00 -11.36
CA GLU A 325 30.04 -7.84 -11.35
C GLU A 325 29.80 -8.40 -9.96
N PRO A 326 28.56 -8.45 -9.47
CA PRO A 326 28.26 -9.12 -8.21
C PRO A 326 28.45 -10.63 -8.32
N ILE A 327 28.63 -11.30 -7.18
CA ILE A 327 28.69 -12.77 -7.12
C ILE A 327 27.40 -13.37 -7.72
N LYS A 328 26.23 -12.82 -7.33
CA LYS A 328 24.92 -13.24 -7.83
C LYS A 328 24.16 -12.00 -8.30
N PRO A 329 23.89 -11.83 -9.59
CA PRO A 329 23.06 -10.76 -10.10
C PRO A 329 21.58 -11.00 -9.78
N ILE A 330 20.78 -9.93 -9.75
CA ILE A 330 19.32 -9.96 -9.66
C ILE A 330 18.78 -10.30 -11.04
N VAL A 331 18.06 -11.41 -11.17
CA VAL A 331 17.54 -11.85 -12.48
C VAL A 331 16.03 -12.06 -12.38
N TYR A 332 15.30 -11.36 -13.25
CA TYR A 332 13.85 -11.56 -13.43
C TYR A 332 13.56 -12.37 -14.68
N TYR A 333 12.63 -13.30 -14.56
CA TYR A 333 12.12 -14.05 -15.70
C TYR A 333 10.74 -13.52 -16.09
N ILE A 334 10.49 -13.37 -17.39
CA ILE A 334 9.17 -13.02 -17.87
C ILE A 334 8.35 -14.31 -18.01
N ASP A 335 7.16 -14.32 -17.36
CA ASP A 335 6.23 -15.43 -17.42
C ASP A 335 5.94 -15.80 -18.88
N PRO A 336 6.07 -17.09 -19.28
CA PRO A 336 5.80 -17.55 -20.63
C PRO A 336 4.39 -17.24 -21.15
N THR A 337 3.42 -17.01 -20.26
CA THR A 337 2.04 -16.66 -20.63
C THR A 337 1.86 -15.18 -20.99
N THR A 338 2.89 -14.36 -20.83
CA THR A 338 2.88 -12.95 -21.21
C THR A 338 2.71 -12.79 -22.73
N PRO A 339 1.77 -11.94 -23.21
CA PRO A 339 1.67 -11.63 -24.63
C PRO A 339 3.00 -11.14 -25.21
N LYS A 340 3.50 -11.79 -26.24
CA LYS A 340 4.85 -11.60 -26.80
C LYS A 340 5.18 -10.15 -27.13
N LYS A 341 4.20 -9.36 -27.57
CA LYS A 341 4.40 -7.94 -27.88
C LYS A 341 4.77 -7.07 -26.67
N TRP A 342 4.44 -7.51 -25.43
CA TRP A 342 4.74 -6.78 -24.20
C TRP A 342 6.07 -7.18 -23.55
N VAL A 343 6.56 -8.37 -23.86
CA VAL A 343 7.80 -8.92 -23.29
C VAL A 343 8.98 -7.97 -23.39
N PRO A 344 9.29 -7.36 -24.56
CA PRO A 344 10.44 -6.45 -24.68
C PRO A 344 10.36 -5.23 -23.76
N TYR A 345 9.16 -4.69 -23.53
CA TYR A 345 8.96 -3.51 -22.67
C TYR A 345 9.09 -3.84 -21.20
N LEU A 346 8.61 -5.01 -20.77
CA LEU A 346 8.81 -5.51 -19.40
C LEU A 346 10.30 -5.72 -19.12
N ILE A 347 11.04 -6.34 -20.03
CA ILE A 347 12.49 -6.52 -19.94
C ILE A 347 13.21 -5.17 -19.85
N GLN A 348 12.85 -4.20 -20.70
CA GLN A 348 13.44 -2.86 -20.66
C GLN A 348 13.22 -2.19 -19.30
N GLY A 349 12.00 -2.30 -18.72
CA GLY A 349 11.69 -1.72 -17.43
C GLY A 349 12.57 -2.25 -16.28
N VAL A 350 12.90 -3.54 -16.29
CA VAL A 350 13.87 -4.12 -15.36
C VAL A 350 15.28 -3.59 -15.63
N ASN A 351 15.70 -3.60 -16.90
CA ASN A 351 17.06 -3.25 -17.28
C ASN A 351 17.37 -1.75 -17.08
N ASP A 352 16.36 -0.90 -17.03
CA ASP A 352 16.51 0.54 -16.75
C ASP A 352 17.22 0.81 -15.42
N TRP A 353 17.11 -0.11 -14.43
CA TRP A 353 17.76 0.00 -13.14
C TRP A 353 19.28 -0.24 -13.19
N GLN A 354 19.82 -0.81 -14.28
CA GLN A 354 21.25 -1.10 -14.37
C GLN A 354 22.12 0.13 -14.09
N LYS A 355 21.75 1.31 -14.61
CA LYS A 355 22.48 2.57 -14.38
C LYS A 355 22.49 3.00 -12.91
N ALA A 356 21.44 2.65 -12.14
CA ALA A 356 21.40 2.93 -10.72
C ALA A 356 22.39 2.03 -9.96
N PHE A 357 22.52 0.77 -10.32
CA PHE A 357 23.52 -0.13 -9.74
C PHE A 357 24.95 0.24 -10.10
N GLU A 358 25.20 0.86 -11.26
CA GLU A 358 26.51 1.41 -11.59
C GLU A 358 26.96 2.49 -10.62
N LYS A 359 26.00 3.32 -10.07
CA LYS A 359 26.32 4.26 -8.97
C LYS A 359 26.73 3.55 -7.69
N ALA A 360 26.20 2.34 -7.45
CA ALA A 360 26.62 1.49 -6.32
C ALA A 360 27.93 0.73 -6.59
N GLY A 361 28.52 0.84 -7.78
CA GLY A 361 29.77 0.22 -8.18
C GLY A 361 29.63 -1.13 -8.89
N PHE A 362 28.41 -1.52 -9.27
CA PHE A 362 28.13 -2.80 -9.92
C PHE A 362 27.71 -2.63 -11.38
N LYS A 363 28.30 -3.42 -12.29
CA LYS A 363 27.81 -3.65 -13.66
C LYS A 363 27.10 -4.99 -13.72
N ASN A 364 26.16 -5.14 -14.65
CA ASN A 364 25.40 -6.38 -14.86
C ASN A 364 24.73 -6.89 -13.56
N ALA A 365 24.32 -5.96 -12.68
CA ALA A 365 23.77 -6.29 -11.38
C ALA A 365 22.31 -6.72 -11.41
N ILE A 366 21.54 -6.21 -12.37
CA ILE A 366 20.14 -6.53 -12.56
C ILE A 366 19.85 -6.75 -14.05
N MET A 367 19.01 -7.74 -14.35
CA MET A 367 18.58 -8.01 -15.73
C MET A 367 17.27 -8.78 -15.74
N ALA A 368 16.53 -8.67 -16.86
CA ALA A 368 15.43 -9.57 -17.15
C ALA A 368 15.67 -10.35 -18.45
N LYS A 369 15.06 -11.53 -18.53
CA LYS A 369 15.08 -12.39 -19.71
C LYS A 369 13.78 -13.22 -19.78
N GLU A 370 13.49 -13.75 -20.95
CA GLU A 370 12.41 -14.70 -21.09
C GLU A 370 12.71 -15.97 -20.27
N ALA A 371 11.65 -16.60 -19.75
CA ALA A 371 11.77 -17.90 -19.11
C ALA A 371 12.27 -18.94 -20.15
N PRO A 372 13.14 -19.87 -19.73
CA PRO A 372 13.58 -20.92 -20.63
C PRO A 372 12.42 -21.83 -21.06
N THR A 373 12.47 -22.33 -22.28
CA THR A 373 11.54 -23.37 -22.73
C THR A 373 11.84 -24.70 -22.00
N LYS A 374 10.91 -25.65 -22.07
CA LYS A 374 11.09 -26.99 -21.50
C LYS A 374 12.24 -27.77 -22.12
N GLU A 375 12.55 -27.45 -23.38
CA GLU A 375 13.67 -28.03 -24.14
C GLU A 375 15.01 -27.48 -23.67
N GLU A 376 15.07 -26.20 -23.27
CA GLU A 376 16.27 -25.55 -22.75
C GLU A 376 16.54 -25.91 -21.28
N ASP A 377 15.50 -25.93 -20.44
CA ASP A 377 15.56 -26.33 -19.04
C ASP A 377 14.24 -26.96 -18.58
N SER A 378 14.18 -28.28 -18.57
CA SER A 378 13.00 -29.01 -18.12
C SER A 378 12.70 -28.89 -16.61
N THR A 379 13.67 -28.42 -15.83
CA THR A 379 13.59 -28.29 -14.37
C THR A 379 13.14 -26.90 -13.91
N TRP A 380 13.21 -25.91 -14.80
CA TRP A 380 12.80 -24.55 -14.49
C TRP A 380 11.32 -24.46 -14.15
N SER A 381 10.98 -23.72 -13.11
CA SER A 381 9.61 -23.47 -12.66
C SER A 381 9.49 -22.10 -12.01
N LEU A 382 8.35 -21.43 -12.24
CA LEU A 382 7.95 -20.23 -11.46
C LEU A 382 7.75 -20.53 -9.97
N GLU A 383 7.59 -21.80 -9.59
CA GLU A 383 7.41 -22.22 -8.19
C GLU A 383 8.74 -22.40 -7.45
N ASP A 384 9.87 -22.33 -8.13
CA ASP A 384 11.19 -22.49 -7.53
C ASP A 384 11.67 -21.12 -7.01
N ALA A 385 11.79 -20.98 -5.68
CA ALA A 385 12.17 -19.74 -5.01
C ALA A 385 13.57 -19.18 -5.39
N ARG A 386 14.34 -19.91 -6.19
CA ARG A 386 15.61 -19.40 -6.77
C ARG A 386 15.38 -18.39 -7.88
N TYR A 387 14.17 -18.30 -8.44
CA TYR A 387 13.83 -17.51 -9.62
C TYR A 387 12.79 -16.44 -9.28
N SER A 388 13.14 -15.19 -9.51
CA SER A 388 12.18 -14.08 -9.47
C SER A 388 11.56 -13.87 -10.84
N ALA A 389 10.33 -13.41 -10.89
CA ALA A 389 9.60 -13.29 -12.14
C ALA A 389 8.62 -12.10 -12.19
N ILE A 390 8.31 -11.66 -13.42
CA ILE A 390 7.11 -10.85 -13.68
C ILE A 390 6.03 -11.84 -14.16
N VAL A 391 4.98 -12.02 -13.35
CA VAL A 391 3.93 -13.01 -13.56
C VAL A 391 2.71 -12.34 -14.15
N TYR A 392 2.34 -12.71 -15.37
CA TYR A 392 1.19 -12.15 -16.08
C TYR A 392 -0.12 -12.80 -15.63
N LYS A 393 -1.10 -11.99 -15.22
CA LYS A 393 -2.36 -12.47 -14.65
C LYS A 393 -3.56 -11.85 -15.36
N PRO A 394 -4.49 -12.67 -15.89
CA PRO A 394 -5.78 -12.19 -16.37
C PRO A 394 -6.61 -11.76 -15.16
N SER A 395 -6.84 -10.46 -15.03
CA SER A 395 -7.60 -9.88 -13.93
C SER A 395 -8.27 -8.59 -14.37
N THR A 396 -9.42 -8.28 -13.78
CA THR A 396 -10.11 -7.00 -13.93
C THR A 396 -9.47 -5.88 -13.09
N VAL A 397 -8.52 -6.22 -12.21
CA VAL A 397 -7.76 -5.24 -11.43
C VAL A 397 -6.93 -4.36 -12.36
N ALA A 398 -7.16 -3.07 -12.27
CA ALA A 398 -6.39 -2.08 -13.01
C ALA A 398 -5.16 -1.64 -12.18
N ASN A 399 -4.22 -2.56 -11.99
CA ASN A 399 -3.01 -2.34 -11.20
C ASN A 399 -1.88 -3.31 -11.58
N ALA A 400 -0.71 -3.12 -10.98
CA ALA A 400 0.38 -4.08 -10.85
C ALA A 400 0.89 -4.02 -9.40
N SER A 401 1.68 -4.99 -8.96
CA SER A 401 2.32 -4.96 -7.64
C SER A 401 3.64 -5.69 -7.63
N GLY A 402 4.65 -5.07 -6.99
CA GLY A 402 6.00 -5.62 -6.84
C GLY A 402 6.31 -6.05 -5.40
N PRO A 403 5.72 -7.15 -4.89
CA PRO A 403 6.06 -7.68 -3.58
C PRO A 403 7.43 -8.36 -3.60
N HIS A 404 8.03 -8.52 -2.42
CA HIS A 404 9.23 -9.33 -2.23
C HIS A 404 9.16 -10.12 -0.93
N VAL A 405 9.75 -11.30 -0.93
CA VAL A 405 9.93 -12.15 0.24
C VAL A 405 11.32 -11.90 0.80
N HIS A 406 11.44 -11.70 2.10
CA HIS A 406 12.72 -11.37 2.72
C HIS A 406 12.97 -12.16 4.02
N ASP A 407 14.23 -12.33 4.36
CA ASP A 407 14.66 -12.91 5.64
C ASP A 407 14.41 -11.87 6.76
N PRO A 408 13.51 -12.14 7.72
CA PRO A 408 13.18 -11.18 8.79
C PRO A 408 14.34 -10.91 9.75
N ARG A 409 15.43 -11.67 9.69
CA ARG A 409 16.60 -11.50 10.55
C ARG A 409 17.55 -10.42 10.05
N THR A 410 17.57 -10.17 8.72
CA THR A 410 18.57 -9.29 8.08
C THR A 410 18.01 -8.34 7.05
N GLY A 411 16.76 -8.54 6.61
CA GLY A 411 16.16 -7.85 5.48
C GLY A 411 16.66 -8.33 4.10
N GLU A 412 17.35 -9.49 4.02
CA GLU A 412 17.76 -10.04 2.72
C GLU A 412 16.56 -10.44 1.89
N ILE A 413 16.39 -9.84 0.71
CA ILE A 413 15.35 -10.25 -0.25
C ILE A 413 15.78 -11.56 -0.88
N LEU A 414 14.90 -12.57 -0.83
CA LEU A 414 15.16 -13.94 -1.27
C LEU A 414 14.56 -14.21 -2.65
N GLU A 415 13.33 -13.74 -2.87
CA GLU A 415 12.62 -13.84 -4.14
C GLU A 415 11.64 -12.68 -4.32
N SER A 416 11.18 -12.47 -5.55
CA SER A 416 10.09 -11.56 -5.85
C SER A 416 9.30 -12.04 -7.06
N HIS A 417 7.97 -12.08 -6.93
CA HIS A 417 7.05 -12.30 -8.02
C HIS A 417 6.18 -11.05 -8.23
N ILE A 418 6.51 -10.25 -9.23
CA ILE A 418 5.74 -9.07 -9.61
C ILE A 418 4.42 -9.52 -10.22
N ASN A 419 3.30 -9.12 -9.64
CA ASN A 419 1.98 -9.40 -10.17
C ASN A 419 1.62 -8.38 -11.25
N TRP A 420 1.55 -8.84 -12.51
CA TRP A 420 1.17 -8.02 -13.64
C TRP A 420 -0.28 -8.32 -14.04
N TYR A 421 -1.23 -7.47 -13.64
CA TYR A 421 -2.63 -7.67 -14.01
C TYR A 421 -2.91 -7.10 -15.40
N HIS A 422 -3.62 -7.86 -16.24
CA HIS A 422 -3.90 -7.48 -17.62
C HIS A 422 -4.55 -6.09 -17.74
N ASN A 423 -5.48 -5.78 -16.84
CA ASN A 423 -6.26 -4.54 -16.92
C ASN A 423 -5.47 -3.27 -16.48
N VAL A 424 -4.21 -3.38 -16.07
CA VAL A 424 -3.35 -2.22 -15.82
C VAL A 424 -3.22 -1.34 -17.08
N MET A 425 -3.28 -1.94 -18.26
CA MET A 425 -3.21 -1.20 -19.53
C MET A 425 -4.37 -0.23 -19.72
N ARG A 426 -5.57 -0.56 -19.24
CA ARG A 426 -6.71 0.37 -19.24
C ARG A 426 -6.44 1.58 -18.35
N LEU A 427 -5.93 1.34 -17.14
CA LEU A 427 -5.56 2.40 -16.20
C LEU A 427 -4.52 3.36 -16.82
N LEU A 428 -3.49 2.80 -17.44
CA LEU A 428 -2.42 3.56 -18.09
C LEU A 428 -2.96 4.37 -19.27
N ARG A 429 -3.86 3.78 -20.09
CA ARG A 429 -4.52 4.48 -21.18
C ARG A 429 -5.31 5.67 -20.66
N ASP A 430 -6.15 5.49 -19.64
CA ASP A 430 -7.03 6.52 -19.12
C ASP A 430 -6.23 7.66 -18.50
N TRP A 431 -5.24 7.36 -17.67
CA TRP A 431 -4.37 8.38 -17.07
C TRP A 431 -3.57 9.16 -18.11
N TYR A 432 -2.94 8.47 -19.07
CA TYR A 432 -2.15 9.14 -20.09
C TYR A 432 -3.03 10.00 -21.01
N LEU A 433 -4.23 9.52 -21.36
CA LEU A 433 -5.18 10.28 -22.13
C LEU A 433 -5.55 11.60 -21.43
N ILE A 434 -5.95 11.56 -20.15
CA ILE A 434 -6.41 12.77 -19.45
C ILE A 434 -5.28 13.71 -19.04
N GLN A 435 -4.07 13.22 -18.83
CA GLN A 435 -2.95 14.04 -18.36
C GLN A 435 -2.02 14.51 -19.49
N ALA A 436 -1.85 13.75 -20.55
CA ALA A 436 -0.84 14.00 -21.58
C ALA A 436 -1.40 14.28 -22.99
N SER A 437 -2.65 13.94 -23.29
CA SER A 437 -3.21 14.13 -24.63
C SER A 437 -3.19 15.57 -25.18
N PRO A 438 -3.21 16.64 -24.35
CA PRO A 438 -2.99 17.98 -24.87
C PRO A 438 -1.64 18.15 -25.57
N SER A 439 -0.59 17.50 -25.04
CA SER A 439 0.79 17.59 -25.54
C SER A 439 1.18 16.43 -26.46
N ASP A 440 0.58 15.23 -26.32
CA ASP A 440 0.83 14.07 -27.18
C ASP A 440 -0.41 13.69 -28.01
N PRO A 441 -0.44 14.02 -29.32
CA PRO A 441 -1.55 13.63 -30.20
C PRO A 441 -1.80 12.12 -30.30
N ALA A 442 -0.80 11.27 -30.03
CA ALA A 442 -0.97 9.82 -30.12
C ALA A 442 -1.93 9.27 -29.03
N ALA A 443 -2.17 10.03 -27.96
CA ALA A 443 -3.10 9.70 -26.90
C ALA A 443 -4.58 10.05 -27.22
N ARG A 444 -4.89 10.69 -28.36
CA ARG A 444 -6.23 11.22 -28.70
C ARG A 444 -7.09 10.17 -29.41
N LYS A 445 -7.20 8.98 -28.83
CA LYS A 445 -7.98 7.86 -29.39
C LYS A 445 -8.36 6.84 -28.30
N ALA A 446 -9.37 6.04 -28.58
CA ALA A 446 -9.89 5.02 -27.67
C ALA A 446 -8.87 3.92 -27.33
N GLN A 447 -8.04 3.53 -28.31
CA GLN A 447 -7.03 2.48 -28.18
C GLN A 447 -5.68 3.01 -28.64
N PHE A 448 -4.67 2.89 -27.78
CA PHE A 448 -3.30 3.27 -28.10
C PHE A 448 -2.64 2.22 -29.02
N ASP A 449 -1.69 2.66 -29.85
CA ASP A 449 -0.83 1.72 -30.57
C ASP A 449 0.10 0.97 -29.61
N ASP A 450 0.64 -0.15 -30.12
CA ASP A 450 1.48 -1.04 -29.31
C ASP A 450 2.77 -0.35 -28.84
N GLU A 451 3.28 0.63 -29.57
CA GLU A 451 4.50 1.36 -29.19
C GLU A 451 4.21 2.28 -27.99
N LEU A 452 3.16 3.11 -28.03
CA LEU A 452 2.81 3.98 -26.91
C LEU A 452 2.44 3.15 -25.66
N MET A 453 1.58 2.14 -25.82
CA MET A 453 1.21 1.26 -24.70
C MET A 453 2.43 0.54 -24.14
N GLY A 454 3.37 0.11 -25.00
CA GLY A 454 4.61 -0.51 -24.57
C GLY A 454 5.48 0.39 -23.71
N GLN A 455 5.61 1.68 -24.07
CA GLN A 455 6.36 2.65 -23.23
C GLN A 455 5.68 2.85 -21.85
N LEU A 456 4.36 2.86 -21.79
CA LEU A 456 3.62 2.93 -20.54
C LEU A 456 3.80 1.65 -19.68
N ILE A 457 3.83 0.49 -20.32
CA ILE A 457 4.15 -0.80 -19.67
C ILE A 457 5.57 -0.78 -19.10
N ARG A 458 6.56 -0.29 -19.88
CA ARG A 458 7.95 -0.14 -19.41
C ARG A 458 8.03 0.74 -18.15
N LEU A 459 7.32 1.88 -18.15
CA LEU A 459 7.27 2.78 -17.00
C LEU A 459 6.79 2.05 -15.73
N VAL A 460 5.66 1.34 -15.81
CA VAL A 460 5.13 0.59 -14.66
C VAL A 460 6.05 -0.57 -14.29
N SER A 461 6.63 -1.28 -15.28
CA SER A 461 7.61 -2.33 -15.00
C SER A 461 8.80 -1.78 -14.20
N SER A 462 9.36 -0.61 -14.58
CA SER A 462 10.43 0.03 -13.82
C SER A 462 9.98 0.39 -12.39
N HIS A 463 8.76 0.88 -12.21
CA HIS A 463 8.19 1.24 -10.91
C HIS A 463 8.06 0.01 -9.98
N GLU A 464 7.41 -1.07 -10.48
CA GLU A 464 7.21 -2.29 -9.69
C GLU A 464 8.54 -2.95 -9.33
N VAL A 465 9.52 -2.93 -10.23
CA VAL A 465 10.88 -3.40 -9.94
C VAL A 465 11.50 -2.58 -8.79
N GLY A 466 11.30 -1.27 -8.76
CA GLY A 466 11.77 -0.43 -7.65
C GLY A 466 11.30 -0.91 -6.29
N HIS A 467 10.03 -1.34 -6.18
CA HIS A 467 9.51 -1.95 -4.94
C HIS A 467 10.24 -3.24 -4.58
N THR A 468 10.53 -4.06 -5.57
CA THR A 468 11.28 -5.31 -5.35
C THR A 468 12.77 -5.11 -5.04
N LEU A 469 13.26 -3.89 -5.19
CA LEU A 469 14.59 -3.47 -4.74
C LEU A 469 14.58 -2.88 -3.31
N GLY A 470 13.42 -2.90 -2.66
CA GLY A 470 13.24 -2.40 -1.30
C GLY A 470 12.75 -0.95 -1.21
N LEU A 471 12.44 -0.28 -2.33
CA LEU A 471 12.07 1.15 -2.34
C LEU A 471 10.57 1.36 -2.14
N PRO A 472 10.13 2.11 -1.12
CA PRO A 472 8.75 2.59 -0.98
C PRO A 472 8.50 3.79 -1.91
N HIS A 473 7.23 4.22 -1.99
CA HIS A 473 6.87 5.42 -2.75
C HIS A 473 7.48 6.69 -2.16
N ASN A 474 8.16 7.48 -2.99
CA ASN A 474 8.63 8.83 -2.67
C ASN A 474 7.62 9.87 -3.18
N MET A 475 6.49 10.01 -2.48
CA MET A 475 5.35 10.85 -2.89
C MET A 475 5.66 12.35 -2.99
N GLY A 476 6.77 12.80 -2.42
CA GLY A 476 7.18 14.21 -2.43
C GLY A 476 8.33 14.52 -3.40
N ALA A 477 8.77 13.57 -4.20
CA ALA A 477 9.90 13.79 -5.09
C ALA A 477 9.63 14.92 -6.09
N SER A 478 8.47 14.95 -6.73
CA SER A 478 8.07 15.97 -7.71
C SER A 478 7.99 17.38 -7.13
N ALA A 479 7.75 17.54 -5.81
CA ALA A 479 7.73 18.86 -5.17
C ALA A 479 9.10 19.56 -5.16
N SER A 480 10.18 18.84 -5.49
CA SER A 480 11.51 19.41 -5.66
C SER A 480 11.72 20.15 -6.98
N VAL A 481 10.74 20.09 -7.90
CA VAL A 481 10.85 20.68 -9.24
C VAL A 481 10.02 21.96 -9.31
N PRO A 482 10.60 23.13 -9.67
CA PRO A 482 9.80 24.33 -9.88
C PRO A 482 8.77 24.14 -11.01
N VAL A 483 7.54 24.61 -10.81
CA VAL A 483 6.43 24.43 -11.78
C VAL A 483 6.79 24.92 -13.17
N GLU A 484 7.55 26.04 -13.28
CA GLU A 484 7.97 26.59 -14.57
C GLU A 484 8.91 25.66 -15.35
N LYS A 485 9.70 24.86 -14.63
CA LYS A 485 10.60 23.88 -15.25
C LYS A 485 9.86 22.71 -15.86
N LEU A 486 8.65 22.43 -15.40
CA LEU A 486 7.78 21.41 -15.98
C LEU A 486 7.27 21.79 -17.39
N ARG A 487 7.36 23.08 -17.74
CA ARG A 487 7.02 23.66 -19.05
C ARG A 487 8.24 24.04 -19.88
N ASP A 488 9.43 23.98 -19.30
CA ASP A 488 10.70 24.21 -20.00
C ASP A 488 11.12 22.93 -20.72
N LYS A 489 10.87 22.84 -22.02
CA LYS A 489 11.14 21.64 -22.85
C LYS A 489 12.56 21.11 -22.65
N ALA A 490 13.57 21.96 -22.80
CA ALA A 490 14.97 21.54 -22.75
C ALA A 490 15.33 20.99 -21.35
N TRP A 491 14.79 21.63 -20.31
CA TRP A 491 15.04 21.20 -18.95
C TRP A 491 14.32 19.89 -18.61
N VAL A 492 13.00 19.80 -18.88
CA VAL A 492 12.19 18.64 -18.44
C VAL A 492 12.53 17.37 -19.23
N GLU A 493 12.86 17.49 -20.51
CA GLU A 493 13.33 16.35 -21.32
C GLU A 493 14.68 15.82 -20.83
N THR A 494 15.53 16.68 -20.26
CA THR A 494 16.82 16.28 -19.69
C THR A 494 16.67 15.72 -18.27
N ASN A 495 15.91 16.40 -17.38
CA ASN A 495 15.90 16.14 -15.95
C ASN A 495 14.68 15.32 -15.45
N GLY A 496 13.66 15.12 -16.30
CA GLY A 496 12.37 14.54 -15.88
C GLY A 496 11.50 15.51 -15.07
N HIS A 497 10.22 15.25 -15.03
CA HIS A 497 9.26 16.05 -14.25
C HIS A 497 9.21 15.65 -12.77
N THR A 498 9.82 14.53 -12.41
CA THR A 498 10.10 14.08 -11.05
C THR A 498 11.48 13.44 -10.99
N PRO A 499 12.22 13.52 -9.85
CA PRO A 499 13.51 12.84 -9.70
C PRO A 499 13.39 11.36 -9.30
N SER A 500 12.19 10.79 -9.25
CA SER A 500 12.00 9.39 -8.85
C SER A 500 10.91 8.69 -9.66
N ILE A 501 11.19 7.47 -10.12
CA ILE A 501 10.18 6.56 -10.66
C ILE A 501 9.23 6.05 -9.57
N MET A 502 9.65 6.11 -8.30
CA MET A 502 8.85 5.71 -7.14
C MET A 502 7.89 6.81 -6.66
N ASP A 503 7.83 7.94 -7.33
CA ASP A 503 6.82 8.97 -7.12
C ASP A 503 5.49 8.54 -7.75
N TYR A 504 4.39 9.05 -7.24
CA TYR A 504 3.07 8.92 -7.89
C TYR A 504 2.74 10.14 -8.76
N ALA A 505 3.76 10.78 -9.34
CA ALA A 505 3.62 11.96 -10.20
C ALA A 505 2.85 11.66 -11.49
N ARG A 506 2.84 10.40 -11.94
CA ARG A 506 2.21 9.90 -13.18
C ARG A 506 2.82 10.58 -14.41
N PHE A 507 2.10 11.53 -15.03
CA PHE A 507 2.52 12.18 -16.25
C PHE A 507 2.59 13.70 -16.05
N ASN A 508 3.41 14.37 -16.85
CA ASN A 508 3.55 15.83 -16.77
C ASN A 508 2.30 16.55 -17.29
N TYR A 509 1.24 16.61 -16.46
CA TYR A 509 0.01 17.31 -16.78
C TYR A 509 0.14 18.84 -16.75
N VAL A 510 1.29 19.37 -16.35
CA VAL A 510 1.57 20.81 -16.36
C VAL A 510 1.95 21.28 -17.77
N ALA A 511 2.53 20.40 -18.57
CA ALA A 511 2.87 20.67 -19.98
C ALA A 511 1.65 21.15 -20.78
N GLN A 512 1.86 22.15 -21.62
CA GLN A 512 0.83 22.72 -22.49
C GLN A 512 1.17 22.43 -23.96
N PRO A 513 0.20 22.39 -24.89
CA PRO A 513 0.45 22.15 -26.31
C PRO A 513 1.52 23.06 -26.94
N GLU A 514 1.53 24.31 -26.51
CA GLU A 514 2.48 25.31 -26.99
C GLU A 514 3.93 25.06 -26.56
N ASP A 515 4.15 24.30 -25.50
CA ASP A 515 5.49 23.98 -24.98
C ASP A 515 6.22 22.94 -25.86
N LYS A 516 5.48 22.16 -26.66
CA LYS A 516 6.00 21.14 -27.59
C LYS A 516 6.93 20.12 -26.91
N ILE A 517 6.61 19.76 -25.65
CA ILE A 517 7.35 18.76 -24.87
C ILE A 517 7.11 17.39 -25.48
N SER A 518 8.17 16.62 -25.69
CA SER A 518 8.10 15.25 -26.19
C SER A 518 7.79 14.26 -25.06
N ARG A 519 7.59 12.99 -25.39
CA ARG A 519 7.34 11.92 -24.39
C ARG A 519 8.42 11.84 -23.31
N ASP A 520 9.67 12.17 -23.64
CA ASP A 520 10.77 12.21 -22.66
C ASP A 520 10.53 13.19 -21.50
N GLY A 521 9.77 14.24 -21.73
CA GLY A 521 9.37 15.18 -20.68
C GLY A 521 7.97 14.95 -20.12
N LEU A 522 7.18 14.02 -20.69
CA LEU A 522 5.84 13.67 -20.25
C LEU A 522 5.83 12.40 -19.38
N LEU A 523 6.71 11.45 -19.62
CA LEU A 523 6.79 10.17 -18.92
C LEU A 523 7.74 10.24 -17.72
N MET A 524 7.40 9.53 -16.64
CA MET A 524 8.32 9.26 -15.53
C MET A 524 9.44 8.34 -15.97
N ARG A 525 10.57 8.45 -15.29
CA ARG A 525 11.72 7.56 -15.46
C ARG A 525 12.53 7.48 -14.17
N ILE A 526 13.44 6.52 -14.09
CA ILE A 526 14.44 6.44 -13.02
C ILE A 526 15.22 7.75 -12.98
N GLY A 527 15.26 8.42 -11.84
CA GLY A 527 15.80 9.75 -11.67
C GLY A 527 16.85 9.87 -10.57
N ASP A 528 17.19 11.12 -10.23
CA ASP A 528 18.29 11.42 -9.32
C ASP A 528 18.13 10.77 -7.93
N TYR A 529 16.90 10.77 -7.40
CA TYR A 529 16.64 10.13 -6.12
C TYR A 529 16.83 8.62 -6.20
N ASP A 530 16.36 7.99 -7.28
CA ASP A 530 16.47 6.53 -7.45
C ASP A 530 17.94 6.11 -7.56
N TYR A 531 18.74 6.86 -8.30
CA TYR A 531 20.20 6.62 -8.37
C TYR A 531 20.83 6.74 -6.98
N TRP A 532 20.46 7.77 -6.22
CA TRP A 532 20.97 7.98 -4.86
C TRP A 532 20.50 6.88 -3.90
N SER A 533 19.23 6.52 -3.92
CA SER A 533 18.70 5.49 -3.02
C SER A 533 19.36 4.12 -3.27
N ILE A 534 19.59 3.74 -4.55
CA ILE A 534 20.32 2.51 -4.87
C ILE A 534 21.81 2.63 -4.48
N GLU A 535 22.47 3.76 -4.71
CA GLU A 535 23.83 3.96 -4.23
C GLU A 535 23.89 3.76 -2.71
N TRP A 536 23.01 4.40 -1.96
CA TRP A 536 22.95 4.33 -0.51
C TRP A 536 22.62 2.92 0.00
N GLY A 537 21.65 2.25 -0.61
CA GLY A 537 21.18 0.93 -0.17
C GLY A 537 22.12 -0.22 -0.52
N TYR A 538 22.85 -0.12 -1.65
CA TYR A 538 23.55 -1.27 -2.22
C TYR A 538 25.07 -1.13 -2.32
N LYS A 539 25.64 0.08 -2.27
CA LYS A 539 27.08 0.25 -2.31
C LYS A 539 27.74 -0.35 -1.08
N PRO A 540 28.64 -1.35 -1.22
CA PRO A 540 29.34 -1.94 -0.09
C PRO A 540 30.24 -0.94 0.62
N VAL A 541 30.14 -0.88 1.95
CA VAL A 541 31.09 -0.19 2.82
C VAL A 541 32.03 -1.24 3.42
N LEU A 542 33.17 -1.43 2.76
CA LEU A 542 34.08 -2.54 3.05
C LEU A 542 34.74 -2.38 4.43
N ASP A 543 35.02 -3.54 5.05
CA ASP A 543 35.78 -3.63 6.28
C ASP A 543 35.16 -2.85 7.48
N LYS A 544 33.83 -2.74 7.53
CA LYS A 544 33.10 -2.02 8.59
C LYS A 544 32.04 -2.91 9.25
N THR A 545 31.81 -2.67 10.55
CA THR A 545 30.62 -3.21 11.23
C THR A 545 29.37 -2.45 10.82
N GLU A 546 28.19 -3.00 11.09
CA GLU A 546 26.89 -2.34 10.80
C GLU A 546 26.77 -0.96 11.46
N GLU A 547 27.27 -0.79 12.70
CA GLU A 547 27.29 0.47 13.43
C GLU A 547 28.23 1.49 12.80
N GLN A 548 29.44 1.06 12.37
CA GLN A 548 30.40 1.91 11.66
C GLN A 548 29.87 2.31 10.29
N GLU A 549 29.21 1.41 9.59
CA GLU A 549 28.55 1.68 8.32
C GLU A 549 27.44 2.71 8.49
N LYS A 550 26.58 2.56 9.52
CA LYS A 550 25.53 3.53 9.87
C LYS A 550 26.08 4.94 10.03
N ALA A 551 27.21 5.11 10.70
CA ALA A 551 27.85 6.42 10.88
C ALA A 551 28.31 7.01 9.54
N ILE A 552 28.91 6.22 8.66
CA ILE A 552 29.36 6.64 7.32
C ILE A 552 28.15 7.04 6.45
N LEU A 553 27.11 6.21 6.44
CA LEU A 553 25.90 6.48 5.68
C LEU A 553 25.16 7.73 6.17
N ASN A 554 25.16 8.01 7.49
CA ASN A 554 24.64 9.24 8.06
C ASN A 554 25.35 10.48 7.48
N GLU A 555 26.68 10.46 7.38
CA GLU A 555 27.45 11.56 6.77
C GLU A 555 27.11 11.73 5.28
N TRP A 556 27.01 10.64 4.52
CA TRP A 556 26.58 10.72 3.12
C TRP A 556 25.19 11.35 3.00
N THR A 557 24.26 10.89 3.83
CA THR A 557 22.87 11.38 3.80
C THR A 557 22.79 12.87 4.14
N LYS A 558 23.49 13.32 5.18
CA LYS A 558 23.55 14.76 5.56
C LYS A 558 23.99 15.64 4.39
N GLU A 559 24.95 15.18 3.59
CA GLU A 559 25.44 15.93 2.43
C GLU A 559 24.44 15.88 1.27
N LYS A 560 23.93 14.70 0.94
CA LYS A 560 23.04 14.46 -0.21
C LYS A 560 21.69 15.17 -0.08
N VAL A 561 21.06 15.16 1.11
CA VAL A 561 19.74 15.77 1.31
C VAL A 561 19.76 17.31 1.28
N LYS A 562 20.95 17.95 1.18
CA LYS A 562 21.05 19.38 0.86
C LYS A 562 20.46 19.68 -0.52
N ASN A 563 20.55 18.72 -1.46
CA ASN A 563 19.87 18.80 -2.73
C ASN A 563 18.41 18.32 -2.57
N PRO A 564 17.40 19.17 -2.78
CA PRO A 564 15.99 18.80 -2.64
C PRO A 564 15.58 17.60 -3.51
N ARG A 565 16.19 17.42 -4.69
CA ARG A 565 15.91 16.31 -5.60
C ARG A 565 16.31 14.93 -5.07
N LEU A 566 17.12 14.88 -3.98
CA LEU A 566 17.58 13.65 -3.35
C LEU A 566 16.87 13.34 -2.03
N ARG A 567 15.82 14.10 -1.68
CA ARG A 567 15.05 13.92 -0.45
C ARG A 567 13.96 12.89 -0.64
N PHE A 568 13.67 12.21 0.45
CA PHE A 568 12.50 11.34 0.57
C PHE A 568 11.41 12.04 1.36
N LEU A 569 10.16 11.96 0.86
CA LEU A 569 8.98 12.39 1.61
C LEU A 569 7.88 11.34 1.47
N HIS A 570 7.53 10.77 2.61
CA HIS A 570 6.45 9.80 2.69
C HIS A 570 5.08 10.51 2.73
N TYR A 571 4.04 9.86 2.19
CA TYR A 571 2.67 10.33 2.33
C TYR A 571 2.20 10.16 3.78
N ASP A 572 1.87 11.28 4.45
CA ASP A 572 1.34 11.30 5.82
C ASP A 572 -0.06 11.94 5.91
N GLY A 573 -0.60 12.42 4.79
CA GLY A 573 -1.89 13.10 4.70
C GLY A 573 -1.89 14.54 5.25
N VAL A 574 -0.72 15.05 5.62
CA VAL A 574 -0.57 16.37 6.25
C VAL A 574 0.41 17.26 5.49
N ASP A 575 1.49 16.69 4.95
CA ASP A 575 2.45 17.44 4.14
C ASP A 575 1.93 17.62 2.70
N PRO A 576 1.61 18.85 2.28
CA PRO A 576 1.08 19.10 0.94
C PRO A 576 2.07 18.83 -0.19
N ARG A 577 3.35 18.61 0.11
CA ARG A 577 4.37 18.27 -0.88
C ARG A 577 4.34 16.80 -1.27
N ALA A 578 3.76 15.92 -0.41
CA ALA A 578 3.75 14.47 -0.60
C ALA A 578 2.32 13.98 -0.87
N GLN A 579 1.82 14.16 -2.07
CA GLN A 579 0.47 13.78 -2.47
C GLN A 579 0.49 13.00 -3.79
N THR A 580 -0.49 12.12 -3.97
CA THR A 580 -0.68 11.39 -5.24
C THR A 580 -0.95 12.37 -6.39
N GLU A 581 -0.17 12.28 -7.45
CA GLU A 581 -0.32 13.06 -8.70
C GLU A 581 -0.18 14.59 -8.50
N CYS A 582 0.47 15.03 -7.45
CA CYS A 582 0.90 16.41 -7.34
C CYS A 582 2.19 16.63 -8.14
N LEU A 583 2.35 17.81 -8.70
CA LEU A 583 3.54 18.21 -9.44
C LEU A 583 4.02 19.60 -9.01
N GLY A 584 5.34 19.74 -8.98
CA GLY A 584 5.99 21.02 -8.77
C GLY A 584 5.95 21.52 -7.32
N ASP A 585 6.66 22.59 -7.09
CA ASP A 585 6.82 23.25 -5.78
C ASP A 585 5.59 24.05 -5.33
N ASN A 586 4.59 24.22 -6.20
CA ASN A 586 3.31 24.87 -5.91
C ASN A 586 2.17 24.17 -6.64
N ASN A 587 1.40 23.36 -5.87
CA ASN A 587 0.33 22.55 -6.45
C ASN A 587 -0.83 23.39 -7.00
N MET A 588 -1.15 24.57 -6.43
CA MET A 588 -2.22 25.42 -6.97
C MET A 588 -1.85 25.89 -8.38
N LYS A 589 -0.61 26.32 -8.58
CA LYS A 589 -0.12 26.77 -9.89
C LYS A 589 -0.04 25.60 -10.89
N ALA A 590 0.46 24.46 -10.47
CA ALA A 590 0.49 23.25 -11.31
C ALA A 590 -0.92 22.82 -11.74
N ASN A 591 -1.88 22.83 -10.79
CA ASN A 591 -3.26 22.44 -11.01
C ASN A 591 -4.02 23.44 -11.91
N GLU A 592 -3.68 24.74 -11.91
CA GLU A 592 -4.25 25.69 -12.89
C GLU A 592 -3.90 25.27 -14.33
N TYR A 593 -2.67 24.82 -14.58
CA TYR A 593 -2.31 24.26 -15.89
C TYR A 593 -3.05 22.94 -16.17
N GLY A 594 -3.14 22.05 -15.18
CA GLY A 594 -3.92 20.81 -15.29
C GLY A 594 -5.40 21.08 -15.60
N LEU A 595 -6.03 22.04 -14.91
CA LEU A 595 -7.41 22.46 -15.19
C LEU A 595 -7.56 23.04 -16.60
N LYS A 596 -6.59 23.80 -17.10
CA LYS A 596 -6.60 24.30 -18.49
C LYS A 596 -6.61 23.12 -19.47
N ASN A 597 -5.82 22.09 -19.21
CA ASN A 597 -5.77 20.88 -20.01
C ASN A 597 -7.10 20.11 -19.96
N LEU A 598 -7.68 19.87 -18.77
CA LEU A 598 -8.96 19.17 -18.64
C LEU A 598 -10.10 19.91 -19.37
N LYS A 599 -10.16 21.25 -19.26
CA LYS A 599 -11.14 22.07 -19.99
C LYS A 599 -11.00 21.94 -21.50
N TRP A 600 -9.76 21.78 -21.98
CA TRP A 600 -9.49 21.57 -23.39
C TRP A 600 -9.85 20.16 -23.86
N ILE A 601 -9.66 19.12 -23.03
CA ILE A 601 -9.94 17.71 -23.37
C ILE A 601 -11.43 17.43 -23.50
N ILE A 602 -12.26 17.91 -22.53
CA ILE A 602 -13.68 17.52 -22.41
C ILE A 602 -14.47 17.64 -23.72
N PRO A 603 -14.44 18.75 -24.47
CA PRO A 603 -15.21 18.85 -25.69
C PRO A 603 -14.83 17.85 -26.79
N GLN A 604 -13.63 17.27 -26.70
CA GLN A 604 -13.06 16.41 -27.73
C GLN A 604 -13.25 14.90 -27.43
N LEU A 605 -13.57 14.56 -26.16
CA LEU A 605 -13.74 13.15 -25.77
C LEU A 605 -14.74 12.36 -26.62
N PRO A 606 -15.92 12.91 -27.02
CA PRO A 606 -16.87 12.17 -27.85
C PRO A 606 -16.29 11.72 -29.20
N ASP A 607 -15.40 12.53 -29.80
CA ASP A 607 -14.76 12.20 -31.08
C ASP A 607 -13.61 11.22 -30.89
N TRP A 608 -12.78 11.39 -29.85
CA TRP A 608 -11.63 10.51 -29.60
C TRP A 608 -12.02 9.10 -29.14
N LEU A 609 -13.16 8.98 -28.46
CA LEU A 609 -13.67 7.74 -27.88
C LEU A 609 -14.80 7.12 -28.70
N ASN A 610 -15.00 7.59 -29.92
CA ASN A 610 -15.99 7.03 -30.82
C ASN A 610 -15.48 5.72 -31.42
N GLU A 611 -16.07 4.61 -31.00
CA GLU A 611 -15.79 3.26 -31.50
C GLU A 611 -17.04 2.72 -32.20
N LYS A 612 -16.88 2.39 -33.48
CA LYS A 612 -18.02 1.96 -34.33
C LYS A 612 -18.69 0.69 -33.79
N GLY A 613 -19.97 0.78 -33.49
CA GLY A 613 -20.78 -0.34 -33.00
C GLY A 613 -20.79 -0.52 -31.48
N GLU A 614 -19.99 0.30 -30.73
CA GLU A 614 -19.96 0.29 -29.28
C GLU A 614 -20.94 1.33 -28.68
N ASN A 615 -21.31 1.14 -27.41
CA ASN A 615 -22.08 2.10 -26.64
C ASN A 615 -21.17 3.23 -26.06
N PHE A 616 -21.71 4.06 -25.16
CA PHE A 616 -20.98 5.18 -24.57
C PHE A 616 -20.25 4.85 -23.25
N ASP A 617 -20.07 3.57 -22.89
CA ASP A 617 -19.45 3.18 -21.63
C ASP A 617 -18.01 3.70 -21.52
N ASN A 618 -17.22 3.56 -22.60
CA ASN A 618 -15.86 4.09 -22.64
C ASN A 618 -15.81 5.61 -22.47
N LEU A 619 -16.74 6.34 -23.05
CA LEU A 619 -16.88 7.78 -22.85
C LEU A 619 -17.24 8.11 -21.39
N ALA A 620 -18.15 7.32 -20.80
CA ALA A 620 -18.54 7.48 -19.39
C ALA A 620 -17.36 7.27 -18.45
N ASP A 621 -16.57 6.21 -18.69
CA ASP A 621 -15.40 5.88 -17.87
C ASP A 621 -14.36 6.97 -17.93
N VAL A 622 -13.94 7.40 -19.13
CA VAL A 622 -12.92 8.45 -19.28
C VAL A 622 -13.42 9.80 -18.74
N TYR A 623 -14.71 10.12 -18.93
CA TYR A 623 -15.27 11.31 -18.30
C TYR A 623 -15.25 11.24 -16.77
N ASN A 624 -15.53 10.08 -16.19
CA ASN A 624 -15.42 9.87 -14.74
C ASN A 624 -13.97 10.05 -14.26
N GLU A 625 -12.98 9.59 -15.04
CA GLU A 625 -11.56 9.83 -14.74
C GLU A 625 -11.22 11.33 -14.78
N VAL A 626 -11.76 12.11 -15.73
CA VAL A 626 -11.61 13.57 -15.75
C VAL A 626 -12.18 14.21 -14.47
N VAL A 627 -13.36 13.77 -14.04
CA VAL A 627 -13.98 14.24 -12.78
C VAL A 627 -13.14 13.82 -11.57
N GLY A 628 -12.60 12.60 -11.58
CA GLY A 628 -11.68 12.09 -10.57
C GLY A 628 -10.41 12.93 -10.48
N GLN A 629 -9.80 13.26 -11.63
CA GLN A 629 -8.61 14.10 -11.70
C GLN A 629 -8.88 15.53 -11.20
N TYR A 630 -10.03 16.11 -11.58
CA TYR A 630 -10.46 17.39 -11.06
C TYR A 630 -10.60 17.37 -9.52
N ASN A 631 -11.27 16.33 -8.97
CA ASN A 631 -11.39 16.16 -7.53
C ASN A 631 -10.02 16.10 -6.85
N ARG A 632 -9.05 15.37 -7.43
CA ARG A 632 -7.68 15.26 -6.92
C ARG A 632 -7.01 16.63 -6.87
N TYR A 633 -7.13 17.45 -7.90
CA TYR A 633 -6.59 18.82 -7.90
C TYR A 633 -7.20 19.70 -6.77
N MET A 634 -8.46 19.50 -6.45
CA MET A 634 -9.10 20.20 -5.31
C MET A 634 -8.51 19.74 -3.98
N PHE A 635 -8.31 18.43 -3.80
CA PHE A 635 -7.73 17.90 -2.57
C PHE A 635 -6.25 18.24 -2.40
N HIS A 636 -5.49 18.44 -3.48
CA HIS A 636 -4.13 18.99 -3.37
C HIS A 636 -4.15 20.34 -2.64
N ALA A 637 -5.05 21.23 -2.97
CA ALA A 637 -5.19 22.52 -2.30
C ALA A 637 -5.69 22.39 -0.85
N VAL A 638 -6.64 21.47 -0.58
CA VAL A 638 -7.16 21.21 0.77
C VAL A 638 -6.06 20.86 1.75
N THR A 639 -5.03 20.12 1.32
CA THR A 639 -3.94 19.66 2.20
C THR A 639 -3.06 20.83 2.66
N TYR A 640 -2.95 21.92 1.90
CA TYR A 640 -2.22 23.12 2.35
C TYR A 640 -2.86 23.79 3.56
N VAL A 641 -4.20 23.79 3.67
CA VAL A 641 -4.89 24.44 4.80
C VAL A 641 -4.67 23.62 6.08
N GLY A 642 -3.98 24.20 7.04
CA GLY A 642 -3.52 23.52 8.25
C GLY A 642 -2.52 22.42 7.96
N GLY A 643 -1.77 22.51 6.84
CA GLY A 643 -0.71 21.59 6.46
C GLY A 643 0.57 21.80 7.26
N ILE A 644 1.39 20.75 7.34
CA ILE A 644 2.68 20.75 8.04
C ILE A 644 3.71 20.11 7.11
N TYR A 645 4.82 20.80 6.90
CA TYR A 645 5.98 20.24 6.22
C TYR A 645 6.74 19.31 7.17
N THR A 646 7.12 18.14 6.68
CA THR A 646 7.92 17.15 7.41
C THR A 646 9.28 17.00 6.72
N ASP A 647 10.34 17.48 7.36
CA ASP A 647 11.72 17.35 6.86
C ASP A 647 12.53 16.50 7.85
N TYR A 648 12.66 15.21 7.56
CA TYR A 648 13.39 14.29 8.42
C TYR A 648 14.84 14.71 8.63
N LYS A 649 15.31 14.65 9.88
CA LYS A 649 16.65 15.09 10.30
C LYS A 649 17.17 14.22 11.43
N THR A 650 18.50 14.12 11.50
CA THR A 650 19.18 13.67 12.72
C THR A 650 19.45 14.86 13.65
N THR A 651 19.80 14.59 14.90
CA THR A 651 20.10 15.59 15.92
C THR A 651 21.26 16.53 15.55
N GLU A 652 22.10 16.11 14.61
CA GLU A 652 23.25 16.89 14.11
C GLU A 652 22.87 17.91 13.03
N GLN A 653 21.68 17.81 12.46
CA GLN A 653 21.22 18.70 11.39
C GLN A 653 20.43 19.87 11.97
N PRO A 654 20.69 21.12 11.51
CA PRO A 654 19.99 22.29 12.01
C PRO A 654 18.55 22.36 11.53
N GLY A 655 17.72 23.12 12.24
CA GLY A 655 16.32 23.41 11.89
C GLY A 655 15.33 22.36 12.42
N ASN A 656 14.05 22.62 12.20
CA ASN A 656 12.95 21.81 12.71
C ASN A 656 12.65 20.65 11.76
N VAL A 657 12.14 19.54 12.30
CA VAL A 657 11.56 18.43 11.54
C VAL A 657 10.17 18.83 11.03
N TYR A 658 9.35 19.45 11.87
CA TYR A 658 7.98 19.85 11.54
C TYR A 658 7.88 21.37 11.49
N THR A 659 7.38 21.90 10.37
CA THR A 659 7.13 23.33 10.19
C THR A 659 5.74 23.56 9.59
N VAL A 660 5.06 24.61 10.03
CA VAL A 660 3.74 24.99 9.52
C VAL A 660 3.87 25.44 8.07
N VAL A 661 2.92 25.03 7.22
CA VAL A 661 2.80 25.60 5.88
C VAL A 661 2.54 27.11 5.99
N PRO A 662 3.32 27.96 5.32
CA PRO A 662 3.16 29.42 5.43
C PRO A 662 1.73 29.89 5.17
N LYS A 663 1.20 30.77 6.04
CA LYS A 663 -0.17 31.31 5.94
C LYS A 663 -0.50 31.80 4.53
N ALA A 664 0.44 32.43 3.84
CA ALA A 664 0.23 32.93 2.47
C ALA A 664 -0.16 31.81 1.50
N LEU A 665 0.52 30.64 1.58
CA LEU A 665 0.19 29.48 0.75
C LEU A 665 -1.14 28.85 1.16
N GLN A 666 -1.48 28.83 2.45
CA GLN A 666 -2.77 28.35 2.91
C GLN A 666 -3.92 29.22 2.37
N LYS A 667 -3.74 30.55 2.33
CA LYS A 667 -4.70 31.50 1.72
C LYS A 667 -4.77 31.33 0.20
N GLU A 668 -3.64 31.11 -0.47
CA GLU A 668 -3.61 30.80 -1.91
C GLU A 668 -4.41 29.54 -2.22
N ALA A 669 -4.28 28.50 -1.40
CA ALA A 669 -5.04 27.27 -1.55
C ALA A 669 -6.56 27.50 -1.36
N LEU A 670 -6.96 28.28 -0.37
CA LEU A 670 -8.36 28.64 -0.17
C LEU A 670 -8.91 29.46 -1.37
N ASN A 671 -8.13 30.39 -1.91
CA ASN A 671 -8.51 31.17 -3.10
C ASN A 671 -8.61 30.26 -4.34
N PHE A 672 -7.73 29.29 -4.50
CA PHE A 672 -7.82 28.31 -5.57
C PHE A 672 -9.13 27.49 -5.49
N LEU A 673 -9.51 27.02 -4.29
CA LEU A 673 -10.78 26.31 -4.06
C LEU A 673 -11.99 27.22 -4.30
N SER A 674 -11.91 28.48 -3.88
CA SER A 674 -12.98 29.47 -4.15
C SER A 674 -13.27 29.60 -5.62
N LYS A 675 -12.25 29.82 -6.42
CA LYS A 675 -12.34 30.06 -7.86
C LYS A 675 -12.72 28.81 -8.66
N ASN A 676 -12.18 27.64 -8.28
CA ASN A 676 -12.26 26.45 -9.12
C ASN A 676 -13.29 25.42 -8.66
N LEU A 677 -13.82 25.52 -7.42
CA LEU A 677 -14.80 24.59 -6.87
C LEU A 677 -16.04 25.28 -6.30
N PHE A 678 -15.85 26.32 -5.45
CA PHE A 678 -17.00 26.99 -4.83
C PHE A 678 -17.73 27.87 -5.83
N GLU A 679 -17.05 28.51 -6.78
CA GLU A 679 -17.66 28.95 -8.02
C GLU A 679 -18.02 27.72 -8.85
N THR A 680 -19.23 27.69 -9.43
CA THR A 680 -19.74 26.49 -10.11
C THR A 680 -18.87 26.16 -11.33
N PRO A 681 -18.25 24.98 -11.40
CA PRO A 681 -17.42 24.57 -12.53
C PRO A 681 -18.25 24.11 -13.72
N TYR A 682 -18.99 25.04 -14.37
CA TYR A 682 -19.89 24.73 -15.48
C TYR A 682 -19.25 24.01 -16.66
N TRP A 683 -17.93 24.11 -16.81
CA TRP A 683 -17.19 23.41 -17.87
C TRP A 683 -17.24 21.88 -17.74
N LEU A 684 -17.45 21.35 -16.53
CA LEU A 684 -17.72 19.93 -16.31
C LEU A 684 -19.11 19.51 -16.78
N LEU A 685 -20.08 20.42 -16.88
CA LEU A 685 -21.46 20.14 -17.26
C LEU A 685 -21.61 20.15 -18.78
N ASN A 686 -20.74 19.45 -19.51
CA ASN A 686 -20.81 19.37 -20.97
C ASN A 686 -22.03 18.56 -21.43
N LYS A 687 -23.04 19.24 -21.95
CA LYS A 687 -24.31 18.62 -22.37
C LYS A 687 -24.10 17.53 -23.43
N ASN A 688 -23.17 17.70 -24.39
CA ASN A 688 -22.91 16.73 -25.45
C ASN A 688 -22.36 15.41 -24.92
N ILE A 689 -21.75 15.42 -23.74
CA ILE A 689 -21.29 14.19 -23.03
C ILE A 689 -22.41 13.69 -22.13
N LEU A 690 -22.92 14.52 -21.23
CA LEU A 690 -23.82 14.11 -20.17
C LEU A 690 -25.13 13.49 -20.70
N ASP A 691 -25.68 14.00 -21.78
CA ASP A 691 -26.89 13.44 -22.41
C ASP A 691 -26.65 12.01 -22.98
N LYS A 692 -25.41 11.59 -23.17
CA LYS A 692 -25.06 10.25 -23.68
C LYS A 692 -24.74 9.25 -22.59
N ILE A 693 -24.26 9.72 -21.42
CA ILE A 693 -23.69 8.82 -20.40
C ILE A 693 -24.51 8.73 -19.12
N SER A 694 -25.44 9.66 -18.87
CA SER A 694 -26.21 9.65 -17.62
C SER A 694 -27.52 10.42 -17.71
N THR A 695 -28.45 10.07 -16.82
CA THR A 695 -29.61 10.93 -16.55
C THR A 695 -29.17 12.21 -15.85
N PRO A 696 -29.93 13.32 -15.96
CA PRO A 696 -29.62 14.58 -15.29
C PRO A 696 -29.51 14.40 -13.76
N GLN A 697 -28.31 14.63 -13.20
CA GLN A 697 -28.02 14.51 -11.78
C GLN A 697 -27.07 15.63 -11.35
N MET A 698 -27.23 16.12 -10.12
CA MET A 698 -26.34 17.12 -9.52
C MET A 698 -25.19 16.51 -8.72
N ASP A 699 -25.20 15.21 -8.48
CA ASP A 699 -24.44 14.53 -7.42
C ASP A 699 -22.92 14.64 -7.55
N ARG A 700 -22.38 14.68 -8.77
CA ARG A 700 -20.92 14.64 -9.00
C ARG A 700 -20.20 15.86 -8.44
N ILE A 701 -20.67 17.08 -8.82
CA ILE A 701 -20.07 18.33 -8.33
C ILE A 701 -20.41 18.52 -6.85
N ASN A 702 -21.66 18.26 -6.46
CA ASN A 702 -22.12 18.40 -5.08
C ASN A 702 -21.31 17.52 -4.12
N SER A 703 -21.02 16.28 -4.51
CA SER A 703 -20.20 15.37 -3.70
C SER A 703 -18.79 15.91 -3.47
N ILE A 704 -18.16 16.47 -4.51
CA ILE A 704 -16.82 17.07 -4.38
C ILE A 704 -16.88 18.30 -3.48
N GLN A 705 -17.88 19.17 -3.66
CA GLN A 705 -18.08 20.36 -2.83
C GLN A 705 -18.26 19.99 -1.35
N ASP A 706 -19.11 18.98 -1.05
CA ASP A 706 -19.36 18.55 0.32
C ASP A 706 -18.16 17.87 0.96
N ASN A 707 -17.45 17.02 0.22
CA ASN A 707 -16.24 16.33 0.70
C ASN A 707 -15.12 17.32 1.02
N VAL A 708 -14.87 18.29 0.15
CA VAL A 708 -13.89 19.35 0.38
C VAL A 708 -14.30 20.21 1.58
N MET A 709 -15.58 20.63 1.67
CA MET A 709 -16.07 21.39 2.80
C MET A 709 -15.94 20.61 4.12
N GLY A 710 -16.29 19.32 4.12
CA GLY A 710 -16.14 18.43 5.28
C GLY A 710 -14.69 18.27 5.70
N SER A 711 -13.76 18.18 4.75
CA SER A 711 -12.32 18.10 5.03
C SER A 711 -11.76 19.39 5.60
N LEU A 712 -12.11 20.54 5.03
CA LEU A 712 -11.70 21.88 5.50
C LEU A 712 -12.17 22.15 6.93
N LEU A 713 -13.41 21.78 7.25
CA LEU A 713 -14.05 22.01 8.55
C LEU A 713 -14.00 20.78 9.49
N SER A 714 -13.11 19.81 9.22
CA SER A 714 -12.94 18.67 10.10
C SER A 714 -12.34 19.08 11.45
N THR A 715 -12.81 18.45 12.54
CA THR A 715 -12.32 18.71 13.90
C THR A 715 -10.82 18.45 14.05
N THR A 716 -10.31 17.43 13.36
CA THR A 716 -8.88 17.10 13.33
C THR A 716 -8.06 18.24 12.72
N ARG A 717 -8.50 18.80 11.58
CA ARG A 717 -7.81 19.92 10.91
C ARG A 717 -7.85 21.19 11.77
N LEU A 718 -9.04 21.57 12.23
CA LEU A 718 -9.22 22.76 13.06
C LEU A 718 -8.44 22.65 14.39
N GLY A 719 -8.42 21.47 15.00
CA GLY A 719 -7.62 21.20 16.19
C GLY A 719 -6.13 21.33 15.93
N ARG A 720 -5.63 20.82 14.80
CA ARG A 720 -4.23 20.97 14.38
C ARG A 720 -3.88 22.42 14.13
N MET A 721 -4.71 23.17 13.40
CA MET A 721 -4.51 24.60 13.17
C MET A 721 -4.43 25.40 14.48
N THR A 722 -5.25 25.07 15.47
CA THR A 722 -5.21 25.69 16.81
C THR A 722 -3.90 25.37 17.54
N ALA A 723 -3.47 24.09 17.49
CA ALA A 723 -2.22 23.69 18.11
C ALA A 723 -1.00 24.37 17.46
N GLU A 724 -0.99 24.48 16.13
CA GLU A 724 0.11 25.15 15.41
C GLU A 724 0.13 26.66 15.64
N TYR A 725 -1.02 27.29 15.73
CA TYR A 725 -1.07 28.73 16.07
C TYR A 725 -0.46 29.01 17.46
N ASN A 726 -0.63 28.10 18.41
CA ASN A 726 -0.02 28.24 19.75
C ASN A 726 1.50 28.00 19.73
N ARG A 727 2.05 27.32 18.70
CA ARG A 727 3.49 27.09 18.53
C ARG A 727 4.17 28.14 17.65
N ASP A 728 3.51 28.55 16.57
CA ASP A 728 4.01 29.52 15.58
C ASP A 728 2.87 30.43 15.12
N ASN A 729 2.62 31.47 15.90
CA ASN A 729 1.56 32.44 15.63
C ASN A 729 1.83 33.37 14.44
N VAL A 730 3.02 33.33 13.88
CA VAL A 730 3.43 34.13 12.71
C VAL A 730 3.02 33.43 11.41
N ASN A 731 3.35 32.16 11.30
CA ASN A 731 3.15 31.41 10.06
C ASN A 731 1.82 30.65 10.05
N ALA A 732 1.27 30.30 11.22
CA ALA A 732 0.02 29.55 11.30
C ALA A 732 -1.20 30.41 10.92
N TYR A 733 -2.20 29.77 10.35
CA TYR A 733 -3.48 30.35 9.98
C TYR A 733 -4.46 30.16 11.15
N ARG A 734 -4.81 31.22 11.85
CA ARG A 734 -5.72 31.15 12.99
C ARG A 734 -7.11 30.71 12.55
N ILE A 735 -7.77 29.84 13.32
CA ILE A 735 -9.04 29.18 12.89
C ILE A 735 -10.18 30.16 12.64
N ASP A 736 -10.29 31.25 13.40
CA ASP A 736 -11.31 32.28 13.17
C ASP A 736 -11.03 33.08 11.87
N GLU A 737 -9.77 33.45 11.61
CA GLU A 737 -9.37 34.09 10.35
C GLU A 737 -9.64 33.19 9.14
N PHE A 738 -9.31 31.91 9.26
CA PHE A 738 -9.57 30.91 8.22
C PHE A 738 -11.06 30.76 7.93
N VAL A 739 -11.87 30.59 8.97
CA VAL A 739 -13.32 30.38 8.83
C VAL A 739 -13.99 31.65 8.28
N ASP A 740 -13.53 32.84 8.65
CA ASP A 740 -14.02 34.11 8.08
C ASP A 740 -13.68 34.23 6.58
N ASP A 741 -12.47 33.88 6.18
CA ASP A 741 -12.07 33.90 4.78
C ASP A 741 -12.84 32.83 3.97
N LEU A 742 -13.08 31.64 4.55
CA LEU A 742 -13.92 30.61 3.94
C LEU A 742 -15.39 31.09 3.82
N LYS A 743 -15.93 31.70 4.87
CA LYS A 743 -17.29 32.32 4.83
C LYS A 743 -17.39 33.33 3.70
N LYS A 744 -16.43 34.26 3.55
CA LYS A 744 -16.40 35.25 2.48
C LYS A 744 -16.40 34.61 1.09
N SER A 745 -15.63 33.56 0.91
CA SER A 745 -15.53 32.79 -0.34
C SER A 745 -16.86 32.10 -0.71
N VAL A 746 -17.48 31.43 0.25
CA VAL A 746 -18.72 30.67 0.06
C VAL A 746 -19.95 31.57 -0.07
N TRP A 747 -19.98 32.72 0.60
CA TRP A 747 -21.11 33.66 0.69
C TRP A 747 -20.87 34.98 -0.03
N SER A 748 -20.05 35.01 -1.08
CA SER A 748 -19.69 36.21 -1.82
C SER A 748 -20.89 36.92 -2.42
N GLU A 749 -22.03 36.23 -2.70
CA GLU A 749 -23.26 36.82 -3.27
C GLU A 749 -23.97 37.72 -2.27
N LEU A 750 -23.77 37.58 -0.96
CA LEU A 750 -24.32 38.54 0.01
C LEU A 750 -23.77 39.94 -0.20
N VAL A 751 -22.52 40.06 -0.69
CA VAL A 751 -21.87 41.32 -1.04
C VAL A 751 -22.16 41.73 -2.47
N THR A 752 -22.01 40.80 -3.44
CA THR A 752 -22.16 41.08 -4.89
C THR A 752 -23.60 41.17 -5.35
N LYS A 753 -24.56 40.71 -4.52
CA LYS A 753 -26.01 40.69 -4.78
C LYS A 753 -26.39 39.90 -6.05
N LYS A 754 -25.56 39.00 -6.51
CA LYS A 754 -25.84 38.13 -7.63
C LYS A 754 -26.79 37.00 -7.22
N PRO A 755 -27.69 36.52 -8.11
CA PRO A 755 -28.47 35.33 -7.88
C PRO A 755 -27.54 34.10 -7.69
N THR A 756 -27.92 33.16 -6.82
CA THR A 756 -27.23 31.92 -6.62
C THR A 756 -27.78 30.80 -7.50
N ASP A 757 -26.91 30.07 -8.21
CA ASP A 757 -27.32 28.84 -8.90
C ASP A 757 -27.49 27.68 -7.90
N ALA A 758 -27.91 26.53 -8.39
CA ALA A 758 -28.20 25.36 -7.55
C ALA A 758 -26.95 24.81 -6.82
N TYR A 759 -25.80 24.81 -7.48
CA TYR A 759 -24.54 24.34 -6.91
C TYR A 759 -23.98 25.30 -5.85
N ARG A 760 -24.14 26.62 -6.11
CA ARG A 760 -23.81 27.64 -5.10
C ARG A 760 -24.67 27.50 -3.86
N ARG A 761 -26.00 27.31 -4.01
CA ARG A 761 -26.88 27.07 -2.87
C ARG A 761 -26.52 25.78 -2.13
N PHE A 762 -26.06 24.76 -2.82
CA PHE A 762 -25.61 23.50 -2.20
C PHE A 762 -24.38 23.73 -1.32
N VAL A 763 -23.30 24.36 -1.85
CA VAL A 763 -22.08 24.59 -1.08
C VAL A 763 -22.32 25.54 0.11
N GLN A 764 -23.21 26.51 -0.02
CA GLN A 764 -23.63 27.37 1.08
C GLN A 764 -24.36 26.59 2.19
N LYS A 765 -25.23 25.66 1.84
CA LYS A 765 -25.88 24.75 2.80
C LYS A 765 -24.88 23.81 3.43
N SER A 766 -23.98 23.21 2.64
CA SER A 766 -22.93 22.35 3.15
C SER A 766 -22.07 23.07 4.20
N PHE A 767 -21.66 24.31 3.96
CA PHE A 767 -20.95 25.12 4.95
C PHE A 767 -21.73 25.24 6.26
N VAL A 768 -23.02 25.60 6.19
CA VAL A 768 -23.87 25.79 7.39
C VAL A 768 -24.07 24.48 8.14
N GLU A 769 -24.38 23.38 7.45
CA GLU A 769 -24.55 22.07 8.07
C GLU A 769 -23.25 21.58 8.76
N ARG A 770 -22.07 21.84 8.15
CA ARG A 770 -20.79 21.52 8.80
C ARG A 770 -20.56 22.38 10.05
N MET A 771 -20.88 23.66 10.02
CA MET A 771 -20.81 24.51 11.22
C MET A 771 -21.78 24.06 12.32
N ILE A 772 -22.98 23.64 11.95
CA ILE A 772 -23.97 23.09 12.90
C ILE A 772 -23.45 21.78 13.51
N SER A 773 -22.87 20.92 12.70
CA SER A 773 -22.28 19.66 13.15
C SER A 773 -21.10 19.86 14.13
N LEU A 774 -20.31 20.92 13.98
CA LEU A 774 -19.24 21.26 14.93
C LEU A 774 -19.82 21.64 16.30
N ILE A 775 -21.00 22.30 16.34
CA ILE A 775 -21.68 22.73 17.57
C ILE A 775 -22.38 21.56 18.25
N ASN A 776 -23.08 20.74 17.46
CA ASN A 776 -23.89 19.61 17.92
C ASN A 776 -23.39 18.31 17.26
N PRO A 777 -22.28 17.74 17.74
CA PRO A 777 -21.84 16.46 17.22
C PRO A 777 -22.89 15.40 17.57
N SER A 778 -23.75 15.10 16.60
CA SER A 778 -24.73 14.02 16.75
C SER A 778 -23.98 12.69 16.77
N ASN A 779 -24.36 11.75 17.66
CA ASN A 779 -23.89 10.36 17.67
C ASN A 779 -24.38 9.55 16.46
N ASN A 780 -24.91 10.21 15.43
CA ASN A 780 -25.44 9.59 14.24
C ASN A 780 -24.39 9.52 13.15
N ALA A 781 -23.60 8.45 13.17
CA ALA A 781 -22.96 7.90 11.99
C ALA A 781 -24.01 7.20 11.08
N SER A 782 -25.10 7.89 10.73
CA SER A 782 -26.10 7.36 9.82
C SER A 782 -26.68 8.50 8.99
N GLY A 783 -26.20 8.61 7.75
CA GLY A 783 -26.80 9.48 6.75
C GLY A 783 -25.91 9.69 5.54
N THR A 784 -26.26 8.99 4.47
CA THR A 784 -25.84 9.11 3.09
C THR A 784 -24.54 8.40 2.71
N GLY A 785 -24.73 7.29 2.05
CA GLY A 785 -23.91 6.44 1.24
C GLY A 785 -22.57 6.91 0.68
N GLY A 786 -21.61 7.12 1.56
CA GLY A 786 -20.20 7.26 1.27
C GLY A 786 -19.44 7.00 2.53
N ILE A 787 -18.85 5.81 2.67
CA ILE A 787 -18.00 5.48 3.80
C ILE A 787 -16.70 6.29 3.65
N SER A 788 -16.70 7.53 4.12
CA SER A 788 -15.46 8.28 4.37
C SER A 788 -14.88 7.81 5.70
N ILE A 789 -13.99 6.84 5.65
CA ILE A 789 -13.18 6.47 6.80
C ILE A 789 -12.04 7.47 6.91
N VAL A 790 -12.22 8.48 7.71
CA VAL A 790 -11.12 9.30 8.21
C VAL A 790 -10.44 8.50 9.31
N ILE A 791 -9.33 7.84 8.99
CA ILE A 791 -8.45 7.30 10.02
C ILE A 791 -7.78 8.50 10.69
N SER A 792 -8.30 8.91 11.85
CA SER A 792 -7.68 9.93 12.67
C SER A 792 -6.54 9.29 13.47
N PHE A 793 -5.31 9.43 13.01
CA PHE A 793 -4.13 9.13 13.82
C PHE A 793 -3.85 10.30 14.76
N GLY A 794 -4.51 10.33 15.92
CA GLY A 794 -4.29 11.34 16.93
C GLY A 794 -5.35 11.28 18.05
N PRO A 795 -5.11 11.90 19.20
CA PRO A 795 -6.13 11.99 20.25
C PRO A 795 -7.35 12.73 19.68
N THR A 796 -8.52 12.18 19.89
CA THR A 796 -9.80 12.82 19.51
C THR A 796 -9.93 14.14 20.24
N VAL A 797 -10.03 15.23 19.47
CA VAL A 797 -10.21 16.57 20.03
C VAL A 797 -11.64 16.68 20.58
N ASP A 798 -11.78 16.92 21.89
CA ASP A 798 -13.08 17.24 22.51
C ASP A 798 -13.47 18.68 22.15
N ASN A 799 -14.31 18.84 21.13
CA ASN A 799 -14.75 20.16 20.63
C ASN A 799 -15.36 21.03 21.75
N LYS A 800 -15.96 20.44 22.80
CA LYS A 800 -16.57 21.18 23.89
C LYS A 800 -15.56 21.96 24.75
N LYS A 801 -14.29 21.60 24.65
CA LYS A 801 -13.20 22.21 25.43
C LYS A 801 -12.25 23.05 24.57
N THR A 802 -12.62 23.29 23.30
CA THR A 802 -11.80 24.05 22.35
C THR A 802 -12.53 25.26 21.83
N ASP A 803 -11.81 26.16 21.16
CA ASP A 803 -12.38 27.35 20.52
C ASP A 803 -13.21 27.03 19.27
N ILE A 804 -13.21 25.78 18.78
CA ILE A 804 -13.91 25.36 17.55
C ILE A 804 -15.40 25.67 17.65
N ILE A 805 -16.06 25.34 18.76
CA ILE A 805 -17.49 25.66 18.97
C ILE A 805 -17.72 27.15 19.07
N SER A 806 -16.83 27.89 19.74
CA SER A 806 -16.95 29.34 19.87
C SER A 806 -16.86 30.03 18.53
N VAL A 807 -15.91 29.63 17.69
CA VAL A 807 -15.75 30.14 16.33
C VAL A 807 -16.95 29.78 15.47
N ALA A 808 -17.41 28.51 15.49
CA ALA A 808 -18.59 28.08 14.75
C ALA A 808 -19.85 28.87 15.11
N LYS A 809 -20.12 29.07 16.42
CA LYS A 809 -21.26 29.91 16.90
C LYS A 809 -21.10 31.36 16.49
N GLY A 810 -19.91 31.94 16.63
CA GLY A 810 -19.63 33.32 16.25
C GLY A 810 -19.85 33.54 14.75
N THR A 811 -19.35 32.63 13.92
CA THR A 811 -19.52 32.68 12.47
C THR A 811 -21.00 32.56 12.06
N LEU A 812 -21.75 31.62 12.65
CA LEU A 812 -23.19 31.48 12.35
C LEU A 812 -23.98 32.70 12.78
N ARG A 813 -23.67 33.36 13.92
CA ARG A 813 -24.31 34.62 14.32
C ARG A 813 -24.05 35.75 13.32
N SER A 814 -22.81 35.93 12.93
CA SER A 814 -22.40 36.91 11.92
C SER A 814 -23.11 36.62 10.58
N LEU A 815 -23.10 35.38 10.12
CA LEU A 815 -23.74 34.99 8.87
C LEU A 815 -25.28 35.21 8.90
N LEU A 816 -25.94 34.91 10.02
CA LEU A 816 -27.36 35.12 10.20
C LEU A 816 -27.73 36.62 10.03
N THR A 817 -26.91 37.49 10.61
CA THR A 817 -27.05 38.94 10.47
C THR A 817 -26.93 39.38 9.01
N ASP A 818 -25.87 38.88 8.32
CA ASP A 818 -25.63 39.22 6.91
C ASP A 818 -26.77 38.72 5.99
N ILE A 819 -27.28 37.48 6.23
CA ILE A 819 -28.38 36.91 5.47
C ILE A 819 -29.69 37.70 5.68
N ARG A 820 -30.04 38.00 6.95
CA ARG A 820 -31.26 38.78 7.25
C ARG A 820 -31.24 40.15 6.60
N ALA A 821 -30.08 40.79 6.55
CA ALA A 821 -29.91 42.07 5.83
C ALA A 821 -30.05 41.92 4.30
N ALA A 822 -29.68 40.80 3.72
CA ALA A 822 -29.72 40.55 2.27
C ALA A 822 -31.12 40.16 1.76
N ILE A 823 -31.94 39.44 2.56
CA ILE A 823 -33.27 38.91 2.15
C ILE A 823 -34.15 39.98 1.50
N PRO A 824 -34.39 41.18 2.09
CA PRO A 824 -35.25 42.20 1.51
C PRO A 824 -34.77 42.73 0.15
N ALA A 825 -33.45 42.75 -0.08
CA ALA A 825 -32.82 43.25 -1.30
C ALA A 825 -32.68 42.19 -2.41
N THR A 826 -33.03 40.93 -2.13
CA THR A 826 -32.88 39.80 -3.07
C THR A 826 -34.08 39.69 -3.99
N SER A 827 -33.91 40.00 -5.28
CA SER A 827 -34.97 39.96 -6.29
C SER A 827 -35.27 38.52 -6.77
N ASP A 828 -34.22 37.66 -6.92
CA ASP A 828 -34.42 36.27 -7.36
C ASP A 828 -35.17 35.44 -6.30
N LYS A 829 -36.26 34.84 -6.71
CA LYS A 829 -37.19 34.13 -5.84
C LYS A 829 -36.54 32.90 -5.19
N LEU A 830 -35.76 32.09 -5.93
CA LEU A 830 -35.11 30.91 -5.40
C LEU A 830 -33.97 31.27 -4.45
N THR A 831 -33.17 32.27 -4.77
CA THR A 831 -32.12 32.80 -3.88
C THR A 831 -32.75 33.33 -2.59
N ARG A 832 -33.87 34.05 -2.65
CA ARG A 832 -34.56 34.54 -1.46
C ARG A 832 -35.07 33.42 -0.58
N TYR A 833 -35.72 32.39 -1.15
CA TYR A 833 -36.15 31.21 -0.40
C TYR A 833 -34.99 30.44 0.23
N HIS A 834 -33.88 30.30 -0.48
CA HIS A 834 -32.65 29.70 0.05
C HIS A 834 -32.14 30.50 1.26
N LEU A 835 -32.03 31.81 1.17
CA LEU A 835 -31.58 32.66 2.28
C LEU A 835 -32.51 32.54 3.51
N GLN A 836 -33.84 32.48 3.29
CA GLN A 836 -34.82 32.24 4.37
C GLN A 836 -34.61 30.88 5.05
N ASP A 837 -34.55 29.79 4.27
CA ASP A 837 -34.29 28.44 4.77
C ASP A 837 -32.99 28.35 5.62
N VAL A 838 -31.93 28.97 5.12
CA VAL A 838 -30.65 28.99 5.84
C VAL A 838 -30.72 29.81 7.12
N ALA A 839 -31.40 30.97 7.09
CA ALA A 839 -31.60 31.79 8.28
C ALA A 839 -32.35 31.03 9.38
N ASP A 840 -33.42 30.31 8.99
CA ASP A 840 -34.23 29.50 9.92
C ASP A 840 -33.41 28.33 10.54
N ARG A 841 -32.58 27.65 9.77
CA ARG A 841 -31.69 26.58 10.25
C ARG A 841 -30.68 27.12 11.27
N ILE A 842 -30.04 28.23 10.97
CA ILE A 842 -29.08 28.87 11.87
C ILE A 842 -29.74 29.33 13.15
N ASP A 843 -30.88 30.01 13.05
CA ASP A 843 -31.63 30.52 14.20
C ASP A 843 -32.06 29.36 15.14
N LYS A 844 -32.66 28.31 14.59
CA LYS A 844 -33.00 27.09 15.35
C LYS A 844 -31.81 26.47 16.08
N THR A 845 -30.61 26.50 15.47
CA THR A 845 -29.40 25.96 16.07
C THR A 845 -28.86 26.82 17.22
N LEU A 846 -28.89 28.14 17.04
CA LEU A 846 -28.40 29.10 18.02
C LEU A 846 -29.35 29.31 19.20
N ASN A 847 -30.65 29.19 18.94
CA ASN A 847 -31.77 29.42 19.88
C ASN A 847 -32.71 28.20 19.91
N PRO A 848 -32.24 27.04 20.39
CA PRO A 848 -33.11 25.85 20.49
C PRO A 848 -34.27 26.14 21.45
N LYS A 849 -35.51 25.88 20.96
CA LYS A 849 -36.70 26.02 21.81
C LYS A 849 -36.78 24.91 22.86
#